data_45b54f2a1de86fe8a033c537eb1be599
#
_entry.id   45b54f2a1de86fe8a033c537eb1be599
#
_cell.length_a   1.000
_cell.length_b   1.000
_cell.length_c   1.000
_cell.angle_alpha   90.00
_cell.angle_beta   90.00
_cell.angle_gamma   90.00
#
_symmetry.space_group_name_H-M   'P 1'
#
loop_
_entity.id
_entity.type
_entity.pdbx_description
1 polymer ?
#
loop_
_entity_poly.entity_id
_entity_poly.type
_entity_poly.pdbx_seq_one_letter_code
_entity_poly.pdbx_strand_id
1 'polypeptide(L)'
;MAELNEQFQKAWEGFAAGEWQTSVHTRDFIQKNYTPYEGDESFLAGATEATTKLWDKVMEGIKIENRTHAPVDFDTDLPSTITAHDAGYIDQSLEQIVGLQTDKPLKRAIIANGGIKMVKTSCEVYGRQLDPMVEKIFTEYRKTHNQGVFDVYTKDILNCRKSGVITGLPDAYGRGRIIGDYRRVALYGVDFLMADKLAQFKSLQADLENGVNLEATIRLREEISEQHRALAQMKVMAAKYGCDISVPAKNAKEAVQWTYFAYLAAVKSQNGAAMSFGRTSSFLDIYIERDLQKGLITEQEAQELMDHMVMKLRMVRFLRTPEYDSLFSGDPMWATETLAGMGVDGRTLVTKNSFRMLNTLYTMGPSPEPNLTILWSEKLPVGFKKYCAKVSIETSSVQYENDDLMRPDFNNDDYAIACCVSPMIVGKQMQFFGARANLAKTMLYAINGGMDEKLKIQVGPKTEMVKSEYLDYNDVMDRLDHFMDWLAKQYVAALNIIHYMHDKYSYEASLMALHDRDVYRTMACGIAGLSVAADSLSAIKYAKVKPIRDEDGVAIDFEIEGEYPQFGNNDARVDDIACDLVERFMKKIQKLNTYRGAVATQSVLTITSNVVYGKKTGNTPDGRRAGAPFGPGANPMHGRDQKGAVASLTSVAKLPFAYAKDGISYTFSIVPNALGKDMEAQKANLAGLMDGYFHHESNVEGGQHLNVNVMNREMLLDAMENPEKYPQLTIRVSGYAVRFNSLTKEQQQDVITRTFTASL
;
A
#
# COMPACT_ATOMS: atom_id res chain seq x y z
N MET A 1 1.17 -0.30 -38.29
CA MET A 1 -0.17 0.04 -37.74
C MET A 1 -1.31 -0.20 -38.72
N ALA A 2 -1.11 -0.20 -40.03
CA ALA A 2 -2.21 -0.41 -41.03
C ALA A 2 -2.68 -1.89 -41.16
N GLU A 3 -1.93 -2.87 -40.74
CA GLU A 3 -2.29 -4.30 -40.89
C GLU A 3 -2.96 -4.93 -39.65
N LEU A 4 -3.14 -4.16 -38.59
CA LEU A 4 -3.85 -4.61 -37.39
C LEU A 4 -5.38 -4.48 -37.49
N ASN A 5 -5.90 -4.19 -38.70
CA ASN A 5 -7.16 -3.45 -38.84
C ASN A 5 -8.47 -4.22 -38.62
N GLU A 6 -8.63 -5.48 -39.02
CA GLU A 6 -9.94 -6.13 -38.85
C GLU A 6 -10.23 -6.66 -37.48
N GLN A 7 -9.23 -7.24 -36.79
CA GLN A 7 -9.44 -7.80 -35.45
C GLN A 7 -9.64 -6.70 -34.42
N PHE A 8 -8.90 -5.57 -34.52
CA PHE A 8 -9.07 -4.41 -33.66
C PHE A 8 -10.42 -3.73 -33.90
N GLN A 9 -10.81 -3.49 -35.16
CA GLN A 9 -12.10 -2.89 -35.47
C GLN A 9 -13.26 -3.70 -34.88
N LYS A 10 -13.20 -5.02 -34.96
CA LYS A 10 -14.21 -5.91 -34.39
C LYS A 10 -14.24 -5.91 -32.88
N ALA A 11 -13.08 -5.85 -32.22
CA ALA A 11 -12.99 -5.81 -30.74
C ALA A 11 -13.47 -4.45 -30.19
N TRP A 12 -13.26 -3.39 -30.93
CA TRP A 12 -13.63 -2.01 -30.57
C TRP A 12 -15.00 -1.57 -31.07
N GLU A 13 -15.72 -2.46 -31.75
CA GLU A 13 -17.05 -2.17 -32.27
C GLU A 13 -18.03 -1.78 -31.17
N GLY A 14 -18.71 -0.66 -31.38
CA GLY A 14 -19.69 -0.12 -30.43
C GLY A 14 -19.13 0.80 -29.38
N PHE A 15 -17.80 1.00 -29.33
CA PHE A 15 -17.18 2.00 -28.44
C PHE A 15 -17.07 3.37 -29.16
N ALA A 16 -17.24 4.44 -28.38
CA ALA A 16 -17.04 5.80 -28.86
C ALA A 16 -15.57 6.05 -29.22
N ALA A 17 -15.35 6.61 -30.41
CA ALA A 17 -14.02 6.90 -30.91
C ALA A 17 -13.28 7.98 -30.08
N GLY A 18 -11.94 7.91 -30.07
CA GLY A 18 -11.10 8.86 -29.33
C GLY A 18 -9.62 8.72 -29.67
N GLU A 19 -8.80 9.49 -28.98
CA GLU A 19 -7.34 9.42 -29.09
C GLU A 19 -6.81 8.02 -28.74
N TRP A 20 -7.53 7.30 -27.88
CA TRP A 20 -7.20 5.94 -27.49
C TRP A 20 -7.10 4.94 -28.66
N GLN A 21 -7.71 5.23 -29.81
CA GLN A 21 -7.62 4.38 -30.99
C GLN A 21 -6.30 4.57 -31.78
N THR A 22 -5.62 5.69 -31.59
CA THR A 22 -4.39 6.05 -32.32
C THR A 22 -3.13 6.04 -31.47
N SER A 23 -3.29 6.06 -30.16
CA SER A 23 -2.20 6.01 -29.17
C SER A 23 -2.64 5.26 -27.91
N VAL A 24 -1.69 4.84 -27.08
CA VAL A 24 -1.99 4.21 -25.80
C VAL A 24 -2.54 5.27 -24.83
N HIS A 25 -3.86 5.34 -24.70
CA HIS A 25 -4.55 6.34 -23.90
C HIS A 25 -5.81 5.79 -23.21
N THR A 26 -5.61 4.93 -22.22
CA THR A 26 -6.69 4.23 -21.50
C THR A 26 -7.69 5.19 -20.83
N ARG A 27 -7.21 6.31 -20.28
CA ARG A 27 -8.08 7.33 -19.69
C ARG A 27 -9.08 7.91 -20.69
N ASP A 28 -8.65 8.22 -21.93
CA ASP A 28 -9.56 8.74 -22.98
C ASP A 28 -10.64 7.71 -23.33
N PHE A 29 -10.27 6.42 -23.39
CA PHE A 29 -11.25 5.34 -23.59
C PHE A 29 -12.30 5.33 -22.48
N ILE A 30 -11.89 5.40 -21.22
CA ILE A 30 -12.80 5.39 -20.07
C ILE A 30 -13.72 6.61 -20.13
N GLN A 31 -13.16 7.82 -20.26
CA GLN A 31 -13.93 9.06 -20.25
C GLN A 31 -15.02 9.12 -21.34
N LYS A 32 -14.79 8.47 -22.45
CA LYS A 32 -15.74 8.45 -23.59
C LYS A 32 -16.78 7.33 -23.53
N ASN A 33 -16.52 6.27 -22.76
CA ASN A 33 -17.32 5.06 -22.85
C ASN A 33 -17.96 4.62 -21.53
N TYR A 34 -17.51 5.12 -20.35
CA TYR A 34 -18.13 4.73 -19.10
C TYR A 34 -19.50 5.39 -18.89
N THR A 35 -20.34 4.72 -18.12
CA THR A 35 -21.65 5.24 -17.72
C THR A 35 -21.67 5.45 -16.21
N PRO A 36 -21.79 6.70 -15.74
CA PRO A 36 -22.00 6.97 -14.32
C PRO A 36 -23.25 6.25 -13.79
N TYR A 37 -23.18 5.75 -12.57
CA TYR A 37 -24.31 5.12 -11.90
C TYR A 37 -24.65 5.85 -10.61
N GLU A 38 -25.87 6.36 -10.52
CA GLU A 38 -26.36 7.14 -9.38
C GLU A 38 -27.41 6.39 -8.54
N GLY A 39 -27.68 5.12 -8.86
CA GLY A 39 -28.62 4.27 -8.14
C GLY A 39 -28.02 3.66 -6.86
N ASP A 40 -28.60 2.56 -6.43
CA ASP A 40 -28.23 1.81 -5.23
C ASP A 40 -27.83 0.35 -5.54
N GLU A 41 -27.65 -0.44 -4.49
CA GLU A 41 -27.23 -1.83 -4.54
C GLU A 41 -28.31 -2.84 -4.98
N SER A 42 -29.53 -2.40 -5.29
CA SER A 42 -30.68 -3.29 -5.53
C SER A 42 -30.53 -4.24 -6.75
N PHE A 43 -29.64 -3.92 -7.69
CA PHE A 43 -29.38 -4.73 -8.87
C PHE A 43 -28.40 -5.89 -8.60
N LEU A 44 -27.68 -5.87 -7.49
CA LEU A 44 -26.60 -6.82 -7.19
C LEU A 44 -27.13 -8.25 -7.08
N ALA A 45 -26.38 -9.19 -7.65
CA ALA A 45 -26.63 -10.61 -7.56
C ALA A 45 -25.82 -11.27 -6.43
N GLY A 46 -26.30 -12.41 -5.94
CA GLY A 46 -25.56 -13.27 -5.01
C GLY A 46 -24.46 -14.08 -5.68
N ALA A 47 -23.67 -14.79 -4.87
CA ALA A 47 -22.65 -15.71 -5.34
C ALA A 47 -23.27 -16.83 -6.19
N THR A 48 -22.53 -17.26 -7.22
CA THR A 48 -22.85 -18.51 -7.92
C THR A 48 -22.41 -19.72 -7.10
N GLU A 49 -22.93 -20.90 -7.44
CA GLU A 49 -22.47 -22.16 -6.85
C GLU A 49 -20.97 -22.39 -7.13
N ALA A 50 -20.49 -22.00 -8.31
CA ALA A 50 -19.08 -22.09 -8.67
C ALA A 50 -18.21 -21.18 -7.79
N THR A 51 -18.60 -19.93 -7.58
CA THR A 51 -17.91 -19.01 -6.65
C THR A 51 -17.80 -19.61 -5.26
N THR A 52 -18.92 -20.11 -4.72
CA THR A 52 -18.94 -20.70 -3.37
C THR A 52 -18.02 -21.92 -3.26
N LYS A 53 -18.12 -22.88 -4.19
CA LYS A 53 -17.27 -24.08 -4.20
C LYS A 53 -15.77 -23.75 -4.33
N LEU A 54 -15.42 -22.80 -5.19
CA LEU A 54 -14.02 -22.39 -5.37
C LEU A 54 -13.50 -21.72 -4.10
N TRP A 55 -14.30 -20.81 -3.53
CA TRP A 55 -13.87 -20.09 -2.33
C TRP A 55 -13.75 -21.03 -1.11
N ASP A 56 -14.64 -21.99 -0.96
CA ASP A 56 -14.54 -23.01 0.10
C ASP A 56 -13.24 -23.80 0.01
N LYS A 57 -12.81 -24.21 -1.21
CA LYS A 57 -11.51 -24.88 -1.42
C LYS A 57 -10.32 -23.99 -1.01
N VAL A 58 -10.36 -22.71 -1.36
CA VAL A 58 -9.31 -21.75 -0.96
C VAL A 58 -9.30 -21.56 0.57
N MET A 59 -10.49 -21.47 1.17
CA MET A 59 -10.62 -21.29 2.62
C MET A 59 -10.11 -22.47 3.43
N GLU A 60 -10.16 -23.71 2.91
CA GLU A 60 -9.54 -24.87 3.56
C GLU A 60 -8.03 -24.66 3.74
N GLY A 61 -7.34 -24.20 2.69
CA GLY A 61 -5.91 -23.87 2.76
C GLY A 61 -5.63 -22.72 3.73
N ILE A 62 -6.42 -21.66 3.67
CA ILE A 62 -6.28 -20.49 4.58
C ILE A 62 -6.46 -20.91 6.05
N LYS A 63 -7.42 -21.78 6.36
CA LYS A 63 -7.61 -22.32 7.73
C LYS A 63 -6.40 -23.13 8.20
N ILE A 64 -5.75 -23.87 7.30
CA ILE A 64 -4.50 -24.57 7.63
C ILE A 64 -3.42 -23.57 7.97
N GLU A 65 -3.19 -22.54 7.16
CA GLU A 65 -2.19 -21.49 7.41
C GLU A 65 -2.44 -20.75 8.72
N ASN A 66 -3.70 -20.37 9.00
CA ASN A 66 -4.06 -19.72 10.25
C ASN A 66 -3.77 -20.59 11.49
N ARG A 67 -3.95 -21.92 11.37
CA ARG A 67 -3.69 -22.86 12.46
C ARG A 67 -2.21 -23.17 12.66
N THR A 68 -1.48 -23.31 11.56
CA THR A 68 -0.06 -23.71 11.58
C THR A 68 0.90 -22.55 11.65
N HIS A 69 0.45 -21.33 11.36
CA HIS A 69 1.28 -20.15 11.17
C HIS A 69 2.42 -20.37 10.17
N ALA A 70 2.16 -21.19 9.14
CA ALA A 70 3.12 -21.55 8.12
C ALA A 70 2.44 -21.58 6.74
N PRO A 71 3.19 -21.34 5.63
CA PRO A 71 2.66 -21.54 4.29
C PRO A 71 2.20 -22.99 4.08
N VAL A 72 1.09 -23.19 3.38
CA VAL A 72 0.62 -24.54 2.99
C VAL A 72 1.67 -25.24 2.15
N ASP A 73 2.27 -24.51 1.21
CA ASP A 73 3.31 -25.01 0.32
C ASP A 73 4.19 -23.87 -0.22
N PHE A 74 5.41 -24.17 -0.64
CA PHE A 74 6.30 -23.25 -1.35
C PHE A 74 7.33 -23.99 -2.20
N ASP A 75 7.83 -23.31 -3.24
CA ASP A 75 8.88 -23.85 -4.11
C ASP A 75 10.23 -23.94 -3.37
N THR A 76 10.98 -24.99 -3.68
CA THR A 76 12.35 -25.20 -3.20
C THR A 76 13.36 -25.36 -4.32
N ASP A 77 12.89 -25.56 -5.54
CA ASP A 77 13.70 -25.95 -6.72
C ASP A 77 13.39 -25.11 -7.96
N LEU A 78 12.30 -24.32 -7.96
CA LEU A 78 11.87 -23.55 -9.12
C LEU A 78 11.78 -22.04 -8.79
N PRO A 79 12.78 -21.23 -9.18
CA PRO A 79 12.66 -19.78 -9.14
C PRO A 79 11.59 -19.27 -10.10
N SER A 80 10.71 -18.39 -9.61
CA SER A 80 9.60 -17.85 -10.39
C SER A 80 10.07 -16.89 -11.48
N THR A 81 9.51 -17.07 -12.66
CA THR A 81 9.50 -16.10 -13.77
C THR A 81 8.10 -16.05 -14.34
N ILE A 82 7.82 -15.15 -15.27
CA ILE A 82 6.51 -15.06 -15.91
C ILE A 82 6.07 -16.42 -16.50
N THR A 83 7.02 -17.22 -16.98
CA THR A 83 6.75 -18.48 -17.69
C THR A 83 7.20 -19.75 -16.95
N ALA A 84 7.72 -19.65 -15.73
CA ALA A 84 8.34 -20.79 -15.03
C ALA A 84 7.34 -21.91 -14.70
N HIS A 85 6.21 -21.57 -14.11
CA HIS A 85 5.23 -22.56 -13.69
C HIS A 85 4.30 -22.97 -14.83
N ASP A 86 3.83 -24.21 -14.78
CA ASP A 86 2.72 -24.65 -15.61
C ASP A 86 1.40 -24.01 -15.17
N ALA A 87 0.34 -24.19 -15.96
CA ALA A 87 -0.96 -23.64 -15.65
C ALA A 87 -1.52 -24.26 -14.37
N GLY A 88 -1.76 -23.44 -13.36
CA GLY A 88 -2.36 -23.80 -12.09
C GLY A 88 -3.81 -23.39 -12.00
N TYR A 89 -4.63 -24.21 -11.31
CA TYR A 89 -6.05 -23.98 -11.12
C TYR A 89 -6.46 -24.27 -9.68
N ILE A 90 -7.51 -23.63 -9.21
CA ILE A 90 -8.23 -24.05 -8.01
C ILE A 90 -9.10 -25.27 -8.39
N ASP A 91 -9.91 -25.11 -9.42
CA ASP A 91 -10.70 -26.15 -10.09
C ASP A 91 -11.00 -25.69 -11.51
N GLN A 92 -10.29 -26.27 -12.49
CA GLN A 92 -10.38 -25.87 -13.89
C GLN A 92 -11.81 -25.91 -14.46
N SER A 93 -12.66 -26.80 -13.96
CA SER A 93 -14.02 -26.96 -14.45
C SER A 93 -14.99 -25.87 -13.99
N LEU A 94 -14.63 -25.13 -12.95
CA LEU A 94 -15.48 -24.11 -12.32
C LEU A 94 -15.01 -22.68 -12.57
N GLU A 95 -13.73 -22.51 -12.88
CA GLU A 95 -13.12 -21.17 -12.98
C GLU A 95 -13.52 -20.41 -14.27
N GLN A 96 -14.09 -19.24 -14.10
CA GLN A 96 -14.31 -18.31 -15.22
C GLN A 96 -13.05 -17.47 -15.50
N ILE A 97 -12.36 -17.04 -14.47
CA ILE A 97 -11.08 -16.34 -14.55
C ILE A 97 -9.99 -17.28 -14.05
N VAL A 98 -9.01 -17.59 -14.88
CA VAL A 98 -7.95 -18.56 -14.61
C VAL A 98 -6.62 -17.88 -14.35
N GLY A 99 -5.68 -18.61 -13.78
CA GLY A 99 -4.30 -18.19 -13.53
C GLY A 99 -3.95 -18.14 -12.06
N LEU A 100 -2.88 -18.84 -11.69
CA LEU A 100 -2.30 -18.82 -10.35
C LEU A 100 -0.86 -18.31 -10.41
N GLN A 101 -0.38 -17.78 -9.31
CA GLN A 101 1.01 -17.34 -9.15
C GLN A 101 2.00 -18.50 -9.34
N THR A 102 1.61 -19.70 -8.92
CA THR A 102 2.33 -20.96 -9.10
C THR A 102 1.43 -21.99 -9.77
N ASP A 103 1.82 -23.24 -9.75
CA ASP A 103 1.03 -24.39 -10.23
C ASP A 103 -0.09 -24.83 -9.28
N LYS A 104 -0.13 -24.30 -8.03
CA LYS A 104 -1.11 -24.69 -7.00
C LYS A 104 -1.63 -23.48 -6.22
N PRO A 105 -2.89 -23.55 -5.72
CA PRO A 105 -3.42 -22.52 -4.83
C PRO A 105 -2.57 -22.33 -3.58
N LEU A 106 -2.38 -21.07 -3.17
CA LEU A 106 -1.67 -20.67 -1.95
C LEU A 106 -0.19 -21.11 -1.85
N LYS A 107 0.36 -21.80 -2.84
CA LYS A 107 1.78 -22.15 -2.87
C LYS A 107 2.60 -20.90 -3.15
N ARG A 108 3.64 -20.65 -2.32
CA ARG A 108 4.56 -19.51 -2.46
C ARG A 108 5.66 -19.82 -3.48
N ALA A 109 6.04 -18.81 -4.25
CA ALA A 109 7.12 -18.91 -5.21
C ALA A 109 8.46 -18.42 -4.65
N ILE A 110 9.57 -18.94 -5.14
CA ILE A 110 10.88 -18.32 -4.98
C ILE A 110 10.96 -17.15 -5.95
N ILE A 111 10.88 -15.92 -5.45
CA ILE A 111 10.98 -14.72 -6.27
C ILE A 111 12.44 -14.31 -6.42
N ALA A 112 12.92 -14.34 -7.66
CA ALA A 112 14.33 -14.20 -7.99
C ALA A 112 14.95 -12.87 -7.55
N ASN A 113 14.19 -11.78 -7.51
CA ASN A 113 14.69 -10.47 -7.11
C ASN A 113 14.91 -10.32 -5.60
N GLY A 114 14.20 -11.09 -4.77
CA GLY A 114 14.36 -11.08 -3.31
C GLY A 114 15.65 -11.74 -2.80
N GLY A 115 16.37 -12.42 -3.67
CA GLY A 115 17.59 -13.16 -3.32
C GLY A 115 17.33 -14.48 -2.61
N ILE A 116 18.41 -15.20 -2.32
CA ILE A 116 18.35 -16.57 -1.76
C ILE A 116 18.00 -16.61 -0.28
N LYS A 117 18.25 -15.52 0.47
CA LYS A 117 18.13 -15.51 1.93
C LYS A 117 16.72 -15.90 2.41
N MET A 118 15.67 -15.36 1.77
CA MET A 118 14.30 -15.67 2.21
C MET A 118 13.97 -17.13 2.05
N VAL A 119 14.24 -17.74 0.88
CA VAL A 119 13.92 -19.15 0.66
C VAL A 119 14.80 -20.05 1.52
N LYS A 120 16.08 -19.72 1.70
CA LYS A 120 17.00 -20.49 2.57
C LYS A 120 16.51 -20.49 4.01
N THR A 121 16.21 -19.32 4.57
CA THR A 121 15.66 -19.20 5.94
C THR A 121 14.29 -19.90 6.06
N SER A 122 13.43 -19.79 5.05
CA SER A 122 12.14 -20.48 5.07
C SER A 122 12.32 -22.02 5.02
N CYS A 123 13.25 -22.52 4.21
CA CYS A 123 13.58 -23.94 4.20
C CYS A 123 14.08 -24.43 5.57
N GLU A 124 14.97 -23.67 6.20
CA GLU A 124 15.48 -23.97 7.54
C GLU A 124 14.35 -24.01 8.59
N VAL A 125 13.48 -22.99 8.62
CA VAL A 125 12.39 -22.86 9.58
C VAL A 125 11.33 -23.94 9.39
N TYR A 126 10.96 -24.24 8.13
CA TYR A 126 9.87 -25.17 7.80
C TYR A 126 10.35 -26.60 7.51
N GLY A 127 11.63 -26.91 7.76
CA GLY A 127 12.19 -28.26 7.64
C GLY A 127 12.22 -28.79 6.20
N ARG A 128 12.45 -27.93 5.20
CA ARG A 128 12.60 -28.29 3.78
C ARG A 128 14.04 -28.13 3.31
N GLN A 129 14.40 -28.83 2.25
CA GLN A 129 15.71 -28.67 1.61
C GLN A 129 15.60 -27.77 0.39
N LEU A 130 16.47 -26.76 0.33
CA LEU A 130 16.65 -25.95 -0.86
C LEU A 130 17.48 -26.74 -1.89
N ASP A 131 17.06 -26.67 -3.17
CA ASP A 131 17.84 -27.26 -4.26
C ASP A 131 19.24 -26.62 -4.33
N PRO A 132 20.33 -27.45 -4.31
CA PRO A 132 21.69 -26.93 -4.31
C PRO A 132 22.04 -26.13 -5.57
N MET A 133 21.41 -26.43 -6.71
CA MET A 133 21.66 -25.69 -7.95
C MET A 133 21.01 -24.29 -7.88
N VAL A 134 19.82 -24.19 -7.30
CA VAL A 134 19.17 -22.89 -7.03
C VAL A 134 20.06 -22.06 -6.11
N GLU A 135 20.54 -22.63 -4.99
CA GLU A 135 21.46 -21.93 -4.10
C GLU A 135 22.71 -21.45 -4.84
N LYS A 136 23.33 -22.31 -5.63
CA LYS A 136 24.54 -22.00 -6.40
C LYS A 136 24.34 -20.88 -7.42
N ILE A 137 23.21 -20.87 -8.16
CA ILE A 137 22.89 -19.80 -9.11
C ILE A 137 22.82 -18.46 -8.39
N PHE A 138 22.16 -18.41 -7.24
CA PHE A 138 21.97 -17.17 -6.50
C PHE A 138 23.22 -16.69 -5.76
N THR A 139 24.16 -17.56 -5.44
CA THR A 139 25.36 -17.21 -4.66
C THR A 139 26.62 -17.06 -5.51
N GLU A 140 26.74 -17.79 -6.63
CA GLU A 140 27.93 -17.80 -7.45
C GLU A 140 27.78 -17.11 -8.82
N TYR A 141 26.63 -17.25 -9.48
CA TYR A 141 26.45 -16.82 -10.87
C TYR A 141 25.70 -15.50 -11.04
N ARG A 142 25.02 -15.03 -10.03
CA ARG A 142 24.30 -13.75 -10.11
C ARG A 142 24.43 -12.96 -8.81
N LYS A 143 24.39 -11.64 -8.94
CA LYS A 143 24.27 -10.72 -7.83
C LYS A 143 22.83 -10.23 -7.71
N THR A 144 22.27 -10.17 -6.50
CA THR A 144 20.96 -9.63 -6.25
C THR A 144 21.04 -8.16 -5.83
N HIS A 145 19.93 -7.43 -5.91
CA HIS A 145 19.89 -6.06 -5.40
C HIS A 145 20.22 -6.00 -3.89
N ASN A 146 19.77 -6.98 -3.12
CA ASN A 146 20.06 -7.06 -1.68
C ASN A 146 21.57 -7.12 -1.41
N GLN A 147 22.31 -7.98 -2.10
CA GLN A 147 23.77 -8.01 -2.00
C GLN A 147 24.39 -6.66 -2.38
N GLY A 148 23.94 -6.07 -3.50
CA GLY A 148 24.42 -4.77 -3.96
C GLY A 148 24.20 -3.66 -2.93
N VAL A 149 23.05 -3.65 -2.29
CA VAL A 149 22.72 -2.68 -1.24
C VAL A 149 23.69 -2.80 -0.05
N PHE A 150 23.86 -4.02 0.48
CA PHE A 150 24.75 -4.25 1.63
C PHE A 150 26.24 -4.05 1.32
N ASP A 151 26.67 -4.21 0.07
CA ASP A 151 28.04 -3.88 -0.35
C ASP A 151 28.33 -2.36 -0.28
N VAL A 152 27.31 -1.53 -0.34
CA VAL A 152 27.46 -0.05 -0.43
C VAL A 152 27.02 0.67 0.85
N TYR A 153 26.21 0.02 1.69
CA TYR A 153 25.77 0.65 2.94
C TYR A 153 26.93 1.13 3.81
N THR A 154 26.82 2.36 4.30
CA THR A 154 27.78 2.90 5.27
C THR A 154 27.51 2.32 6.67
N LYS A 155 28.52 2.42 7.56
CA LYS A 155 28.36 2.05 8.96
C LYS A 155 27.23 2.84 9.64
N ASP A 156 27.06 4.10 9.29
CA ASP A 156 26.02 4.96 9.87
C ASP A 156 24.62 4.52 9.43
N ILE A 157 24.42 4.18 8.15
CA ILE A 157 23.15 3.60 7.66
C ILE A 157 22.86 2.28 8.37
N LEU A 158 23.85 1.40 8.53
CA LEU A 158 23.70 0.14 9.27
C LEU A 158 23.35 0.36 10.74
N ASN A 159 23.94 1.35 11.39
CA ASN A 159 23.59 1.73 12.77
C ASN A 159 22.15 2.30 12.85
N CYS A 160 21.74 3.14 11.91
CA CYS A 160 20.36 3.63 11.84
C CYS A 160 19.36 2.49 11.68
N ARG A 161 19.67 1.49 10.84
CA ARG A 161 18.85 0.29 10.64
C ARG A 161 18.79 -0.57 11.91
N LYS A 162 19.92 -0.81 12.55
CA LYS A 162 20.03 -1.62 13.77
C LYS A 162 19.26 -1.00 14.94
N SER A 163 19.43 0.29 15.16
CA SER A 163 18.76 1.02 16.25
C SER A 163 17.25 1.19 16.03
N GLY A 164 16.79 1.13 14.78
CA GLY A 164 15.40 1.36 14.42
C GLY A 164 15.00 2.82 14.32
N VAL A 165 15.98 3.74 14.22
CA VAL A 165 15.68 5.13 13.87
C VAL A 165 15.27 5.24 12.39
N ILE A 166 15.70 4.30 11.54
CA ILE A 166 15.14 4.03 10.22
C ILE A 166 14.69 2.57 10.17
N THR A 167 13.44 2.32 9.81
CA THR A 167 12.84 0.97 9.79
C THR A 167 12.06 0.73 8.50
N GLY A 168 12.10 -0.52 7.99
CA GLY A 168 11.32 -0.94 6.82
C GLY A 168 11.97 -0.58 5.49
N LEU A 169 13.29 -0.42 5.44
CA LEU A 169 14.02 -0.21 4.20
C LEU A 169 13.78 -1.37 3.22
N PRO A 170 13.45 -1.10 1.93
CA PRO A 170 13.23 -2.13 0.93
C PRO A 170 14.56 -2.69 0.38
N ASP A 171 15.41 -3.12 1.29
CA ASP A 171 16.75 -3.67 0.99
C ASP A 171 16.78 -5.19 0.79
N ALA A 172 15.70 -5.90 1.14
CA ALA A 172 15.61 -7.35 1.03
C ALA A 172 14.41 -7.84 0.20
N TYR A 173 13.58 -6.94 -0.32
CA TYR A 173 12.41 -7.25 -1.13
C TYR A 173 12.28 -6.25 -2.29
N GLY A 174 11.34 -6.48 -3.22
CA GLY A 174 11.15 -5.63 -4.38
C GLY A 174 10.75 -4.20 -4.03
N ARG A 175 11.03 -3.28 -4.93
CA ARG A 175 10.84 -1.83 -4.75
C ARG A 175 9.41 -1.43 -4.39
N GLY A 176 8.41 -2.06 -5.01
CA GLY A 176 7.00 -1.79 -4.78
C GLY A 176 6.50 -0.43 -5.26
N ARG A 177 5.22 -0.16 -5.05
CA ARG A 177 4.52 1.08 -5.40
C ARG A 177 4.69 1.48 -6.87
N ILE A 178 4.50 0.49 -7.73
CA ILE A 178 4.36 0.65 -9.18
C ILE A 178 2.99 0.08 -9.53
N ILE A 179 2.12 0.90 -10.12
CA ILE A 179 0.83 0.44 -10.62
C ILE A 179 0.93 0.37 -12.14
N GLY A 180 1.10 -0.84 -12.67
CA GLY A 180 1.01 -1.05 -14.11
C GLY A 180 -0.40 -0.73 -14.61
N ASP A 181 -0.51 -0.11 -15.78
CA ASP A 181 -1.81 0.04 -16.41
C ASP A 181 -2.23 -1.27 -17.08
N TYR A 182 -2.68 -2.22 -16.26
CA TYR A 182 -3.07 -3.58 -16.68
C TYR A 182 -4.21 -3.58 -17.69
N ARG A 183 -5.02 -2.52 -17.71
CA ARG A 183 -6.12 -2.30 -18.64
C ARG A 183 -5.64 -2.21 -20.09
N ARG A 184 -4.38 -1.78 -20.31
CA ARG A 184 -3.78 -1.69 -21.65
C ARG A 184 -3.77 -3.02 -22.37
N VAL A 185 -3.54 -4.13 -21.66
CA VAL A 185 -3.53 -5.47 -22.26
C VAL A 185 -4.92 -5.86 -22.76
N ALA A 186 -5.97 -5.54 -22.01
CA ALA A 186 -7.33 -5.78 -22.43
C ALA A 186 -7.76 -4.88 -23.62
N LEU A 187 -7.39 -3.60 -23.58
CA LEU A 187 -7.82 -2.64 -24.60
C LEU A 187 -7.09 -2.79 -25.94
N TYR A 188 -5.77 -3.10 -25.91
CA TYR A 188 -4.91 -3.09 -27.08
C TYR A 188 -4.40 -4.47 -27.51
N GLY A 189 -4.34 -5.43 -26.58
CA GLY A 189 -3.59 -6.67 -26.80
C GLY A 189 -2.07 -6.46 -26.74
N VAL A 190 -1.36 -7.54 -26.50
CA VAL A 190 0.10 -7.49 -26.27
C VAL A 190 0.87 -7.14 -27.55
N ASP A 191 0.41 -7.56 -28.73
CA ASP A 191 1.13 -7.29 -29.98
C ASP A 191 1.17 -5.79 -30.32
N PHE A 192 0.08 -5.07 -30.05
CA PHE A 192 0.07 -3.62 -30.18
C PHE A 192 1.04 -2.95 -29.22
N LEU A 193 1.04 -3.37 -27.94
CA LEU A 193 1.94 -2.83 -26.93
C LEU A 193 3.41 -3.13 -27.25
N MET A 194 3.73 -4.30 -27.79
CA MET A 194 5.08 -4.64 -28.25
C MET A 194 5.51 -3.76 -29.43
N ALA A 195 4.63 -3.50 -30.37
CA ALA A 195 4.90 -2.59 -31.49
C ALA A 195 5.14 -1.15 -31.02
N ASP A 196 4.37 -0.68 -30.03
CA ASP A 196 4.55 0.63 -29.41
C ASP A 196 5.92 0.73 -28.70
N LYS A 197 6.31 -0.29 -27.90
CA LYS A 197 7.64 -0.32 -27.27
C LYS A 197 8.78 -0.36 -28.28
N LEU A 198 8.61 -1.07 -29.38
CA LEU A 198 9.61 -1.06 -30.47
C LEU A 198 9.72 0.32 -31.13
N ALA A 199 8.62 1.04 -31.30
CA ALA A 199 8.64 2.42 -31.80
C ALA A 199 9.37 3.36 -30.82
N GLN A 200 9.09 3.23 -29.52
CA GLN A 200 9.81 3.97 -28.45
C GLN A 200 11.32 3.66 -28.47
N PHE A 201 11.70 2.40 -28.61
CA PHE A 201 13.10 1.98 -28.73
C PHE A 201 13.80 2.63 -29.92
N LYS A 202 13.14 2.64 -31.08
CA LYS A 202 13.68 3.24 -32.33
C LYS A 202 13.80 4.76 -32.20
N SER A 203 12.88 5.43 -31.52
CA SER A 203 12.93 6.90 -31.35
C SER A 203 14.18 7.41 -30.60
N LEU A 204 14.85 6.54 -29.84
CA LEU A 204 16.08 6.86 -29.12
C LEU A 204 17.38 6.60 -29.91
N GLN A 205 17.28 6.19 -31.17
CA GLN A 205 18.47 5.83 -31.96
C GLN A 205 19.35 7.05 -32.22
N ALA A 206 18.79 8.16 -32.62
CA ALA A 206 19.54 9.37 -32.90
C ALA A 206 20.24 9.92 -31.65
N ASP A 207 19.57 9.90 -30.49
CA ASP A 207 20.15 10.33 -29.22
C ASP A 207 21.35 9.45 -28.83
N LEU A 208 21.25 8.14 -29.03
CA LEU A 208 22.33 7.20 -28.79
C LEU A 208 23.53 7.45 -29.71
N GLU A 209 23.28 7.57 -31.02
CA GLU A 209 24.33 7.78 -32.05
C GLU A 209 25.05 9.14 -31.86
N ASN A 210 24.34 10.17 -31.40
CA ASN A 210 24.88 11.48 -31.13
C ASN A 210 25.42 11.65 -29.69
N GLY A 211 25.39 10.61 -28.85
CA GLY A 211 25.86 10.67 -27.49
C GLY A 211 25.06 11.58 -26.54
N VAL A 212 23.81 11.87 -26.88
CA VAL A 212 22.94 12.73 -26.06
C VAL A 212 22.54 12.00 -24.79
N ASN A 213 22.86 12.56 -23.62
CA ASN A 213 22.60 11.96 -22.30
C ASN A 213 22.96 10.48 -22.26
N LEU A 214 24.16 10.12 -22.71
CA LEU A 214 24.58 8.81 -23.13
C LEU A 214 24.18 7.70 -22.15
N GLU A 215 24.50 7.83 -20.85
CA GLU A 215 24.16 6.83 -19.83
C GLU A 215 22.64 6.65 -19.69
N ALA A 216 21.89 7.73 -19.62
CA ALA A 216 20.43 7.70 -19.49
C ALA A 216 19.76 7.11 -20.75
N THR A 217 20.28 7.42 -21.94
CA THR A 217 19.78 6.90 -23.22
C THR A 217 20.07 5.40 -23.35
N ILE A 218 21.28 4.94 -23.00
CA ILE A 218 21.64 3.51 -22.99
C ILE A 218 20.71 2.77 -22.01
N ARG A 219 20.57 3.30 -20.80
CA ARG A 219 19.72 2.68 -19.77
C ARG A 219 18.25 2.59 -20.19
N LEU A 220 17.69 3.66 -20.76
CA LEU A 220 16.32 3.67 -21.21
C LEU A 220 16.09 2.68 -22.36
N ARG A 221 17.02 2.54 -23.28
CA ARG A 221 16.95 1.54 -24.38
C ARG A 221 17.00 0.12 -23.82
N GLU A 222 17.86 -0.16 -22.86
CA GLU A 222 17.92 -1.46 -22.16
C GLU A 222 16.57 -1.75 -21.48
N GLU A 223 16.04 -0.80 -20.72
CA GLU A 223 14.73 -0.92 -20.03
C GLU A 223 13.60 -1.22 -21.02
N ILE A 224 13.51 -0.52 -22.14
CA ILE A 224 12.48 -0.76 -23.18
C ILE A 224 12.66 -2.17 -23.80
N SER A 225 13.88 -2.61 -24.00
CA SER A 225 14.16 -3.97 -24.50
C SER A 225 13.68 -5.04 -23.52
N GLU A 226 13.90 -4.84 -22.22
CA GLU A 226 13.38 -5.73 -21.17
C GLU A 226 11.84 -5.70 -21.09
N GLN A 227 11.23 -4.52 -21.22
CA GLN A 227 9.77 -4.35 -21.29
C GLN A 227 9.16 -5.13 -22.45
N HIS A 228 9.75 -5.00 -23.64
CA HIS A 228 9.31 -5.74 -24.83
C HIS A 228 9.40 -7.26 -24.62
N ARG A 229 10.48 -7.75 -24.00
CA ARG A 229 10.65 -9.16 -23.66
C ARG A 229 9.60 -9.62 -22.65
N ALA A 230 9.30 -8.83 -21.62
CA ALA A 230 8.29 -9.16 -20.62
C ALA A 230 6.89 -9.29 -21.25
N LEU A 231 6.53 -8.41 -22.20
CA LEU A 231 5.28 -8.51 -22.96
C LEU A 231 5.22 -9.83 -23.76
N ALA A 232 6.30 -10.22 -24.42
CA ALA A 232 6.36 -11.51 -25.12
C ALA A 232 6.17 -12.70 -24.17
N GLN A 233 6.76 -12.64 -22.98
CA GLN A 233 6.58 -13.68 -21.95
C GLN A 233 5.13 -13.72 -21.41
N MET A 234 4.43 -12.59 -21.32
CA MET A 234 3.00 -12.58 -20.95
C MET A 234 2.16 -13.39 -21.93
N LYS A 235 2.44 -13.30 -23.24
CA LYS A 235 1.75 -14.13 -24.27
C LYS A 235 1.98 -15.62 -24.03
N VAL A 236 3.23 -16.02 -23.76
CA VAL A 236 3.57 -17.41 -23.47
C VAL A 236 2.85 -17.90 -22.22
N MET A 237 2.78 -17.08 -21.16
CA MET A 237 2.05 -17.42 -19.95
C MET A 237 0.55 -17.61 -20.21
N ALA A 238 -0.08 -16.68 -20.90
CA ALA A 238 -1.51 -16.75 -21.21
C ALA A 238 -1.86 -17.96 -22.09
N ALA A 239 -0.97 -18.30 -23.06
CA ALA A 239 -1.15 -19.46 -23.93
C ALA A 239 -1.18 -20.79 -23.15
N LYS A 240 -0.48 -20.90 -22.01
CA LYS A 240 -0.56 -22.09 -21.13
C LYS A 240 -1.97 -22.30 -20.57
N TYR A 241 -2.77 -21.25 -20.48
CA TYR A 241 -4.18 -21.28 -20.06
C TYR A 241 -5.16 -21.33 -21.25
N GLY A 242 -4.66 -21.49 -22.49
CA GLY A 242 -5.47 -21.49 -23.69
C GLY A 242 -6.00 -20.12 -24.12
N CYS A 243 -5.40 -19.04 -23.64
CA CYS A 243 -5.82 -17.66 -23.93
C CYS A 243 -4.83 -16.98 -24.88
N ASP A 244 -5.36 -16.26 -25.87
CA ASP A 244 -4.58 -15.44 -26.79
C ASP A 244 -4.73 -13.95 -26.48
N ILE A 245 -3.84 -13.42 -25.67
CA ILE A 245 -3.79 -12.00 -25.31
C ILE A 245 -3.03 -11.12 -26.33
N SER A 246 -2.64 -11.67 -27.48
CA SER A 246 -2.01 -10.88 -28.54
C SER A 246 -2.92 -9.82 -29.11
N VAL A 247 -4.23 -10.03 -29.02
CA VAL A 247 -5.30 -9.18 -29.55
C VAL A 247 -6.14 -8.55 -28.42
N PRO A 248 -6.86 -7.44 -28.69
CA PRO A 248 -7.76 -6.83 -27.71
C PRO A 248 -8.87 -7.78 -27.24
N ALA A 249 -9.34 -7.56 -26.01
CA ALA A 249 -10.48 -8.26 -25.45
C ALA A 249 -11.78 -7.96 -26.22
N LYS A 250 -12.55 -9.00 -26.51
CA LYS A 250 -13.80 -8.91 -27.30
C LYS A 250 -15.06 -8.81 -26.46
N ASN A 251 -15.00 -9.25 -25.22
CA ASN A 251 -16.13 -9.32 -24.29
C ASN A 251 -15.68 -9.10 -22.83
N ALA A 252 -16.63 -9.06 -21.92
CA ALA A 252 -16.39 -8.83 -20.51
C ALA A 252 -15.44 -9.86 -19.90
N LYS A 253 -15.64 -11.16 -20.18
CA LYS A 253 -14.79 -12.23 -19.65
C LYS A 253 -13.32 -12.05 -20.09
N GLU A 254 -13.09 -11.78 -21.38
CA GLU A 254 -11.75 -11.54 -21.90
C GLU A 254 -11.15 -10.25 -21.30
N ALA A 255 -11.92 -9.16 -21.15
CA ALA A 255 -11.44 -7.93 -20.56
C ALA A 255 -10.96 -8.13 -19.12
N VAL A 256 -11.71 -8.85 -18.30
CA VAL A 256 -11.32 -9.21 -16.94
C VAL A 256 -10.09 -10.11 -16.93
N GLN A 257 -10.08 -11.14 -17.78
CA GLN A 257 -8.99 -12.12 -17.85
C GLN A 257 -7.67 -11.50 -18.33
N TRP A 258 -7.70 -10.65 -19.38
CA TRP A 258 -6.52 -9.98 -19.91
C TRP A 258 -5.92 -8.99 -18.88
N THR A 259 -6.78 -8.23 -18.22
CA THR A 259 -6.37 -7.33 -17.14
C THR A 259 -5.72 -8.11 -16.00
N TYR A 260 -6.30 -9.23 -15.60
CA TYR A 260 -5.74 -10.08 -14.57
C TYR A 260 -4.41 -10.74 -15.01
N PHE A 261 -4.28 -11.21 -16.26
CA PHE A 261 -3.02 -11.79 -16.73
C PHE A 261 -1.87 -10.78 -16.74
N ALA A 262 -2.14 -9.53 -17.06
CA ALA A 262 -1.15 -8.46 -16.97
C ALA A 262 -0.65 -8.29 -15.53
N TYR A 263 -1.54 -8.32 -14.55
CA TYR A 263 -1.19 -8.30 -13.14
C TYR A 263 -0.46 -9.58 -12.70
N LEU A 264 -0.92 -10.74 -13.15
CA LEU A 264 -0.31 -12.02 -12.83
C LEU A 264 1.15 -12.09 -13.28
N ALA A 265 1.46 -11.59 -14.47
CA ALA A 265 2.83 -11.51 -14.96
C ALA A 265 3.74 -10.68 -14.03
N ALA A 266 3.22 -9.57 -13.49
CA ALA A 266 3.94 -8.75 -12.53
C ALA A 266 4.24 -9.51 -11.24
N VAL A 267 3.24 -10.17 -10.63
CA VAL A 267 3.42 -10.91 -9.37
C VAL A 267 4.25 -12.17 -9.51
N LYS A 268 4.32 -12.76 -10.70
CA LYS A 268 5.22 -13.89 -10.98
C LYS A 268 6.67 -13.47 -11.17
N SER A 269 6.93 -12.23 -11.59
CA SER A 269 8.27 -11.75 -11.91
C SER A 269 8.94 -10.99 -10.77
N GLN A 270 8.19 -10.48 -9.81
CA GLN A 270 8.76 -9.68 -8.72
C GLN A 270 7.93 -9.73 -7.43
N ASN A 271 8.60 -9.36 -6.36
CA ASN A 271 8.15 -9.33 -4.98
C ASN A 271 8.11 -7.87 -4.51
N GLY A 272 7.22 -7.07 -5.08
CA GLY A 272 7.10 -5.65 -4.72
C GLY A 272 6.57 -5.45 -3.29
N ALA A 273 6.99 -4.35 -2.66
CA ALA A 273 6.47 -3.97 -1.34
C ALA A 273 4.97 -3.65 -1.38
N ALA A 274 4.43 -3.32 -2.55
CA ALA A 274 3.00 -3.24 -2.84
C ALA A 274 2.78 -3.63 -4.30
N MET A 275 1.91 -4.61 -4.52
CA MET A 275 1.51 -5.06 -5.85
C MET A 275 0.06 -4.63 -6.10
N SER A 276 -0.14 -3.30 -6.14
CA SER A 276 -1.47 -2.71 -6.29
C SER A 276 -2.09 -3.06 -7.65
N PHE A 277 -3.39 -3.37 -7.63
CA PHE A 277 -4.13 -3.71 -8.85
C PHE A 277 -4.52 -2.44 -9.63
N GLY A 278 -4.75 -1.35 -8.93
CA GLY A 278 -4.89 -0.03 -9.53
C GLY A 278 -6.32 0.51 -9.54
N ARG A 279 -6.83 0.85 -10.70
CA ARG A 279 -8.16 1.43 -10.92
C ARG A 279 -8.80 0.77 -12.14
N THR A 280 -9.31 -0.42 -11.96
CA THR A 280 -9.82 -1.25 -13.07
C THR A 280 -11.32 -1.24 -13.18
N SER A 281 -12.02 -0.92 -12.11
CA SER A 281 -13.48 -1.09 -11.97
C SER A 281 -14.27 -0.34 -13.05
N SER A 282 -14.03 0.96 -13.26
CA SER A 282 -14.76 1.75 -14.26
C SER A 282 -14.44 1.31 -15.70
N PHE A 283 -13.21 0.82 -15.94
CA PHE A 283 -12.82 0.26 -17.23
C PHE A 283 -13.56 -1.05 -17.54
N LEU A 284 -13.57 -1.98 -16.58
CA LEU A 284 -14.23 -3.28 -16.75
C LEU A 284 -15.75 -3.12 -16.88
N ASP A 285 -16.33 -2.14 -16.18
CA ASP A 285 -17.76 -1.83 -16.28
C ASP A 285 -18.22 -1.57 -17.71
N ILE A 286 -17.39 -0.92 -18.53
CA ILE A 286 -17.69 -0.62 -19.94
C ILE A 286 -17.96 -1.90 -20.73
N TYR A 287 -17.15 -2.93 -20.54
CA TYR A 287 -17.32 -4.23 -21.19
C TYR A 287 -18.50 -5.02 -20.62
N ILE A 288 -18.65 -4.99 -19.31
CA ILE A 288 -19.71 -5.71 -18.59
C ILE A 288 -21.08 -5.14 -18.95
N GLU A 289 -21.27 -3.82 -18.90
CA GLU A 289 -22.55 -3.19 -19.26
C GLU A 289 -22.89 -3.38 -20.73
N ARG A 290 -21.90 -3.33 -21.62
CA ARG A 290 -22.11 -3.66 -23.04
C ARG A 290 -22.64 -5.09 -23.24
N ASP A 291 -22.04 -6.06 -22.54
CA ASP A 291 -22.42 -7.47 -22.68
C ASP A 291 -23.77 -7.77 -22.00
N LEU A 292 -24.08 -7.10 -20.88
CA LEU A 292 -25.40 -7.12 -20.26
C LEU A 292 -26.49 -6.56 -21.17
N GLN A 293 -26.24 -5.42 -21.79
CA GLN A 293 -27.18 -4.78 -22.74
C GLN A 293 -27.44 -5.64 -23.97
N LYS A 294 -26.44 -6.39 -24.42
CA LYS A 294 -26.55 -7.34 -25.52
C LYS A 294 -27.18 -8.68 -25.12
N GLY A 295 -27.45 -8.88 -23.83
CA GLY A 295 -27.97 -10.16 -23.29
C GLY A 295 -26.98 -11.32 -23.40
N LEU A 296 -25.66 -11.02 -23.48
CA LEU A 296 -24.60 -12.03 -23.58
C LEU A 296 -24.24 -12.61 -22.20
N ILE A 297 -24.46 -11.85 -21.15
CA ILE A 297 -24.28 -12.27 -19.77
C ILE A 297 -25.45 -11.75 -18.91
N THR A 298 -25.68 -12.42 -17.80
CA THR A 298 -26.61 -12.00 -16.74
C THR A 298 -25.85 -11.21 -15.65
N GLU A 299 -26.59 -10.49 -14.79
CA GLU A 299 -25.99 -9.80 -13.65
C GLU A 299 -25.25 -10.77 -12.70
N GLN A 300 -25.76 -11.98 -12.53
CA GLN A 300 -25.10 -13.01 -11.73
C GLN A 300 -23.77 -13.47 -12.35
N GLU A 301 -23.70 -13.61 -13.67
CA GLU A 301 -22.44 -13.93 -14.37
C GLU A 301 -21.47 -12.74 -14.33
N ALA A 302 -21.95 -11.51 -14.38
CA ALA A 302 -21.13 -10.33 -14.19
C ALA A 302 -20.49 -10.29 -12.80
N GLN A 303 -21.27 -10.61 -11.76
CA GLN A 303 -20.75 -10.75 -10.39
C GLN A 303 -19.75 -11.90 -10.28
N GLU A 304 -20.00 -13.03 -10.92
CA GLU A 304 -19.08 -14.18 -10.93
C GLU A 304 -17.71 -13.85 -11.52
N LEU A 305 -17.66 -13.04 -12.59
CA LEU A 305 -16.40 -12.58 -13.16
C LEU A 305 -15.58 -11.75 -12.13
N MET A 306 -16.25 -10.87 -11.39
CA MET A 306 -15.59 -10.07 -10.34
C MET A 306 -15.16 -10.96 -9.18
N ASP A 307 -16.01 -11.85 -8.72
CA ASP A 307 -15.70 -12.78 -7.63
C ASP A 307 -14.47 -13.64 -7.96
N HIS A 308 -14.42 -14.23 -9.15
CA HIS A 308 -13.30 -15.08 -9.55
C HIS A 308 -11.99 -14.29 -9.71
N MET A 309 -12.04 -13.06 -10.24
CA MET A 309 -10.87 -12.18 -10.30
C MET A 309 -10.39 -11.82 -8.89
N VAL A 310 -11.30 -11.36 -8.03
CA VAL A 310 -10.96 -10.98 -6.65
C VAL A 310 -10.46 -12.19 -5.85
N MET A 311 -11.02 -13.38 -6.07
CA MET A 311 -10.54 -14.63 -5.46
C MET A 311 -9.06 -14.88 -5.80
N LYS A 312 -8.66 -14.64 -7.06
CA LYS A 312 -7.25 -14.74 -7.46
C LYS A 312 -6.37 -13.72 -6.72
N LEU A 313 -6.82 -12.47 -6.60
CA LEU A 313 -6.10 -11.44 -5.84
C LEU A 313 -5.94 -11.82 -4.36
N ARG A 314 -6.94 -12.49 -3.76
CA ARG A 314 -6.89 -12.96 -2.37
C ARG A 314 -5.89 -14.09 -2.12
N MET A 315 -5.47 -14.81 -3.17
CA MET A 315 -4.53 -15.93 -3.07
C MET A 315 -3.08 -15.55 -3.32
N VAL A 316 -2.80 -14.41 -3.94
CA VAL A 316 -1.43 -14.04 -4.24
C VAL A 316 -0.67 -13.78 -2.94
N ARG A 317 0.48 -14.46 -2.78
CA ARG A 317 1.34 -14.38 -1.60
C ARG A 317 2.80 -14.50 -2.02
N PHE A 318 3.66 -13.85 -1.26
CA PHE A 318 5.10 -14.03 -1.41
C PHE A 318 5.66 -14.86 -0.25
N LEU A 319 6.69 -15.64 -0.52
CA LEU A 319 7.42 -16.34 0.53
C LEU A 319 8.11 -15.32 1.43
N ARG A 320 7.83 -15.40 2.73
CA ARG A 320 8.39 -14.53 3.77
C ARG A 320 9.01 -15.35 4.88
N THR A 321 9.94 -14.75 5.62
CA THR A 321 10.45 -15.32 6.85
C THR A 321 9.57 -14.94 8.03
N PRO A 322 9.57 -15.70 9.14
CA PRO A 322 8.80 -15.33 10.34
C PRO A 322 9.10 -13.92 10.88
N GLU A 323 10.32 -13.42 10.68
CA GLU A 323 10.68 -12.03 11.04
C GLU A 323 9.89 -11.02 10.21
N TYR A 324 9.73 -11.27 8.91
CA TYR A 324 8.90 -10.44 8.03
C TYR A 324 7.42 -10.55 8.37
N ASP A 325 6.94 -11.75 8.65
CA ASP A 325 5.55 -11.98 9.02
C ASP A 325 5.18 -11.22 10.29
N SER A 326 6.09 -11.19 11.27
CA SER A 326 5.88 -10.42 12.51
C SER A 326 5.87 -8.90 12.28
N LEU A 327 6.64 -8.41 11.28
CA LEU A 327 6.70 -6.98 10.94
C LEU A 327 5.45 -6.52 10.20
N PHE A 328 4.90 -7.35 9.30
CA PHE A 328 3.82 -6.99 8.38
C PHE A 328 2.50 -7.72 8.64
N SER A 329 2.44 -8.53 9.71
CA SER A 329 1.27 -9.34 10.07
C SER A 329 0.91 -10.38 9.01
N GLY A 330 1.87 -11.19 8.64
CA GLY A 330 1.81 -12.20 7.59
C GLY A 330 2.56 -11.81 6.32
N ASP A 331 2.13 -12.35 5.20
CA ASP A 331 2.72 -12.15 3.88
C ASP A 331 1.81 -11.36 2.90
N PRO A 332 1.27 -10.18 3.32
CA PRO A 332 0.39 -9.40 2.47
C PRO A 332 1.12 -8.87 1.25
N MET A 333 0.37 -8.69 0.16
CA MET A 333 0.87 -8.07 -1.07
C MET A 333 0.42 -6.64 -1.25
N TRP A 334 -0.52 -6.19 -0.43
CA TRP A 334 -1.19 -4.90 -0.60
C TRP A 334 -1.71 -4.70 -2.02
N ALA A 335 -2.42 -5.72 -2.52
CA ALA A 335 -3.18 -5.63 -3.74
C ALA A 335 -4.33 -4.65 -3.51
N THR A 336 -4.13 -3.41 -3.92
CA THR A 336 -5.09 -2.32 -3.72
C THR A 336 -5.86 -2.08 -5.01
N GLU A 337 -7.18 -2.04 -4.92
CA GLU A 337 -8.08 -1.60 -6.00
C GLU A 337 -8.79 -0.33 -5.58
N THR A 338 -8.68 0.70 -6.41
CA THR A 338 -9.24 2.03 -6.17
C THR A 338 -10.56 2.19 -6.91
N LEU A 339 -11.60 2.60 -6.19
CA LEU A 339 -12.97 2.72 -6.68
C LEU A 339 -13.48 4.16 -6.60
N ALA A 340 -14.44 4.48 -7.44
CA ALA A 340 -15.22 5.73 -7.39
C ALA A 340 -14.39 7.01 -7.61
N GLY A 341 -14.68 8.07 -6.89
CA GLY A 341 -14.15 9.43 -7.12
C GLY A 341 -14.95 10.22 -8.14
N MET A 342 -14.46 11.41 -8.42
CA MET A 342 -15.05 12.34 -9.40
C MET A 342 -14.13 12.54 -10.58
N GLY A 343 -14.72 12.66 -11.78
CA GLY A 343 -14.00 13.11 -12.96
C GLY A 343 -13.63 14.60 -12.88
N VAL A 344 -12.57 14.99 -13.60
CA VAL A 344 -12.22 16.42 -13.76
C VAL A 344 -13.33 17.21 -14.48
N ASP A 345 -14.21 16.53 -15.19
CA ASP A 345 -15.40 17.07 -15.85
C ASP A 345 -16.63 17.19 -14.95
N GLY A 346 -16.49 16.80 -13.67
CA GLY A 346 -17.56 16.86 -12.67
C GLY A 346 -18.53 15.68 -12.65
N ARG A 347 -18.38 14.69 -13.57
CA ARG A 347 -19.17 13.46 -13.50
C ARG A 347 -18.61 12.55 -12.40
N THR A 348 -19.48 11.78 -11.74
CA THR A 348 -18.99 10.73 -10.84
C THR A 348 -18.36 9.57 -11.62
N LEU A 349 -17.30 9.00 -11.07
CA LEU A 349 -16.69 7.77 -11.60
C LEU A 349 -17.22 6.50 -10.91
N VAL A 350 -18.28 6.64 -10.13
CA VAL A 350 -19.05 5.49 -9.63
C VAL A 350 -19.75 4.82 -10.82
N THR A 351 -19.53 3.53 -10.96
CA THR A 351 -20.21 2.66 -11.94
C THR A 351 -20.88 1.50 -11.21
N LYS A 352 -21.71 0.71 -11.87
CA LYS A 352 -22.27 -0.50 -11.28
C LYS A 352 -21.18 -1.45 -10.83
N ASN A 353 -20.06 -1.49 -11.53
CA ASN A 353 -18.94 -2.34 -11.14
C ASN A 353 -18.24 -1.90 -9.86
N SER A 354 -18.38 -0.63 -9.45
CA SER A 354 -17.96 -0.19 -8.12
C SER A 354 -18.72 -0.94 -7.02
N PHE A 355 -20.01 -1.14 -7.22
CA PHE A 355 -20.86 -1.93 -6.30
C PHE A 355 -20.52 -3.43 -6.37
N ARG A 356 -20.32 -4.01 -7.58
CA ARG A 356 -19.95 -5.42 -7.75
C ARG A 356 -18.63 -5.75 -7.06
N MET A 357 -17.65 -4.85 -7.13
CA MET A 357 -16.37 -5.02 -6.43
C MET A 357 -16.55 -5.05 -4.92
N LEU A 358 -17.35 -4.15 -4.36
CA LEU A 358 -17.67 -4.16 -2.93
C LEU A 358 -18.49 -5.38 -2.53
N ASN A 359 -19.39 -5.85 -3.42
CA ASN A 359 -20.22 -7.03 -3.18
C ASN A 359 -19.41 -8.33 -3.04
N THR A 360 -18.17 -8.36 -3.53
CA THR A 360 -17.26 -9.52 -3.31
C THR A 360 -16.99 -9.79 -1.83
N LEU A 361 -17.19 -8.78 -0.97
CA LEU A 361 -17.10 -8.91 0.49
C LEU A 361 -18.31 -9.63 1.10
N TYR A 362 -19.39 -9.79 0.35
CA TYR A 362 -20.58 -10.56 0.74
C TYR A 362 -20.59 -11.93 0.05
N THR A 363 -20.30 -12.00 -1.25
CA THR A 363 -20.31 -13.27 -1.99
C THR A 363 -19.24 -14.25 -1.51
N MET A 364 -18.11 -13.76 -1.02
CA MET A 364 -16.99 -14.56 -0.51
C MET A 364 -16.61 -14.23 0.94
N GLY A 365 -17.34 -13.32 1.59
CA GLY A 365 -17.05 -12.84 2.94
C GLY A 365 -15.92 -11.82 3.03
N PRO A 366 -15.76 -11.18 4.21
CA PRO A 366 -14.74 -10.16 4.48
C PRO A 366 -13.33 -10.63 4.16
N SER A 367 -12.50 -9.73 3.66
CA SER A 367 -11.09 -10.03 3.37
C SER A 367 -10.25 -8.73 3.44
N PRO A 368 -9.01 -8.82 3.92
CA PRO A 368 -8.09 -7.69 3.89
C PRO A 368 -7.61 -7.32 2.48
N GLU A 369 -7.62 -8.28 1.55
CA GLU A 369 -7.15 -8.08 0.18
C GLU A 369 -8.19 -8.58 -0.84
N PRO A 370 -8.28 -7.92 -2.01
CA PRO A 370 -7.65 -6.64 -2.30
C PRO A 370 -8.08 -5.56 -1.31
N ASN A 371 -7.17 -4.62 -1.00
CA ASN A 371 -7.50 -3.45 -0.18
C ASN A 371 -8.40 -2.53 -1.01
N LEU A 372 -9.70 -2.63 -0.82
CA LEU A 372 -10.69 -1.82 -1.55
C LEU A 372 -10.67 -0.39 -0.99
N THR A 373 -10.28 0.55 -1.85
CA THR A 373 -10.09 1.94 -1.51
C THR A 373 -11.09 2.81 -2.25
N ILE A 374 -11.91 3.55 -1.52
CA ILE A 374 -12.91 4.47 -2.08
C ILE A 374 -12.29 5.87 -2.15
N LEU A 375 -12.25 6.44 -3.34
CA LEU A 375 -12.00 7.87 -3.50
C LEU A 375 -13.27 8.62 -3.14
N TRP A 376 -13.25 9.23 -1.95
CA TRP A 376 -14.43 9.89 -1.38
C TRP A 376 -14.53 11.34 -1.80
N SER A 377 -15.72 11.76 -2.16
CA SER A 377 -16.12 13.15 -2.38
C SER A 377 -17.52 13.37 -1.81
N GLU A 378 -17.78 14.55 -1.30
CA GLU A 378 -19.14 14.93 -0.91
C GLU A 378 -20.16 14.82 -2.07
N LYS A 379 -19.67 14.93 -3.31
CA LYS A 379 -20.46 14.87 -4.54
C LYS A 379 -20.77 13.46 -5.03
N LEU A 380 -20.29 12.42 -4.36
CA LEU A 380 -20.63 11.05 -4.71
C LEU A 380 -22.13 10.76 -4.56
N PRO A 381 -22.72 9.89 -5.40
CA PRO A 381 -24.12 9.50 -5.29
C PRO A 381 -24.49 8.99 -3.89
N VAL A 382 -25.62 9.44 -3.37
CA VAL A 382 -26.07 9.12 -2.01
C VAL A 382 -26.25 7.61 -1.81
N GLY A 383 -26.77 6.89 -2.83
CA GLY A 383 -26.89 5.43 -2.78
C GLY A 383 -25.54 4.75 -2.58
N PHE A 384 -24.52 5.20 -3.31
CA PHE A 384 -23.16 4.66 -3.18
C PHE A 384 -22.53 4.98 -1.81
N LYS A 385 -22.67 6.22 -1.32
CA LYS A 385 -22.17 6.60 0.01
C LYS A 385 -22.78 5.73 1.12
N LYS A 386 -24.10 5.52 1.08
CA LYS A 386 -24.78 4.64 2.04
C LYS A 386 -24.34 3.19 1.92
N TYR A 387 -24.12 2.69 0.71
CA TYR A 387 -23.63 1.33 0.49
C TYR A 387 -22.20 1.14 1.01
N CYS A 388 -21.30 2.08 0.76
CA CYS A 388 -19.94 2.08 1.34
C CYS A 388 -19.98 2.06 2.88
N ALA A 389 -20.82 2.89 3.48
CA ALA A 389 -21.00 2.90 4.93
C ALA A 389 -21.51 1.55 5.46
N LYS A 390 -22.51 0.94 4.81
CA LYS A 390 -23.00 -0.41 5.14
C LYS A 390 -21.88 -1.43 5.10
N VAL A 391 -21.10 -1.46 4.02
CA VAL A 391 -19.97 -2.40 3.85
C VAL A 391 -18.93 -2.22 4.95
N SER A 392 -18.60 -0.98 5.33
CA SER A 392 -17.66 -0.72 6.43
C SER A 392 -18.22 -1.18 7.78
N ILE A 393 -19.51 -0.95 8.05
CA ILE A 393 -20.17 -1.38 9.29
C ILE A 393 -20.15 -2.91 9.43
N GLU A 394 -20.44 -3.61 8.34
CA GLU A 394 -20.60 -5.08 8.36
C GLU A 394 -19.27 -5.83 8.18
N THR A 395 -18.25 -5.25 7.54
CA THR A 395 -17.07 -6.01 7.13
C THR A 395 -15.73 -5.43 7.61
N SER A 396 -15.65 -4.16 7.96
CA SER A 396 -14.40 -3.43 8.25
C SER A 396 -13.29 -3.63 7.19
N SER A 397 -13.67 -3.86 5.92
CA SER A 397 -12.75 -4.25 4.84
C SER A 397 -12.43 -3.14 3.84
N VAL A 398 -12.93 -1.93 4.05
CA VAL A 398 -12.81 -0.80 3.10
C VAL A 398 -12.09 0.37 3.76
N GLN A 399 -11.30 1.10 2.96
CA GLN A 399 -10.71 2.39 3.36
C GLN A 399 -11.16 3.52 2.43
N TYR A 400 -10.94 4.74 2.88
CA TYR A 400 -11.39 5.96 2.21
C TYR A 400 -10.24 6.94 2.04
N GLU A 401 -10.24 7.63 0.90
CA GLU A 401 -9.24 8.64 0.53
C GLU A 401 -9.96 9.88 0.01
N ASN A 402 -9.48 11.07 0.36
CA ASN A 402 -10.07 12.34 -0.01
C ASN A 402 -9.79 12.70 -1.48
N ASP A 403 -10.75 12.40 -2.35
CA ASP A 403 -10.62 12.70 -3.78
C ASP A 403 -10.58 14.21 -4.06
N ASP A 404 -11.35 14.99 -3.33
CA ASP A 404 -11.42 16.44 -3.54
C ASP A 404 -10.14 17.16 -3.12
N LEU A 405 -9.37 16.60 -2.19
CA LEU A 405 -8.04 17.08 -1.82
C LEU A 405 -6.97 16.65 -2.84
N MET A 406 -7.01 15.39 -3.32
CA MET A 406 -5.91 14.81 -4.12
C MET A 406 -6.07 15.04 -5.63
N ARG A 407 -7.28 14.97 -6.19
CA ARG A 407 -7.52 15.11 -7.62
C ARG A 407 -7.00 16.43 -8.21
N PRO A 408 -7.15 17.59 -7.56
CA PRO A 408 -6.61 18.85 -8.08
C PRO A 408 -5.08 18.87 -8.22
N ASP A 409 -4.37 18.22 -7.30
CA ASP A 409 -2.90 18.12 -7.35
C ASP A 409 -2.38 17.43 -8.62
N PHE A 410 -3.13 16.44 -9.11
CA PHE A 410 -2.78 15.72 -10.34
C PHE A 410 -3.33 16.37 -11.60
N ASN A 411 -4.33 17.23 -11.49
CA ASN A 411 -5.16 17.67 -12.63
C ASN A 411 -5.58 16.46 -13.50
N ASN A 412 -5.89 15.35 -12.87
CA ASN A 412 -6.17 14.07 -13.48
C ASN A 412 -7.08 13.25 -12.58
N ASP A 413 -7.99 12.50 -13.17
CA ASP A 413 -8.93 11.62 -12.49
C ASP A 413 -8.58 10.13 -12.66
N ASP A 414 -7.52 9.80 -13.41
CA ASP A 414 -7.04 8.42 -13.59
C ASP A 414 -5.81 8.14 -12.69
N TYR A 415 -5.96 8.42 -11.42
CA TYR A 415 -4.99 8.04 -10.40
C TYR A 415 -5.57 6.94 -9.50
N ALA A 416 -4.70 6.18 -8.90
CA ALA A 416 -5.04 5.10 -7.97
C ALA A 416 -4.16 5.18 -6.72
N ILE A 417 -4.59 4.49 -5.68
CA ILE A 417 -3.83 4.38 -4.43
C ILE A 417 -2.93 3.15 -4.50
N ALA A 418 -1.65 3.38 -4.32
CA ALA A 418 -0.67 2.31 -4.20
C ALA A 418 -0.50 1.90 -2.74
N CYS A 419 -0.55 0.62 -2.47
CA CYS A 419 -0.37 0.07 -1.13
C CYS A 419 -1.48 0.50 -0.18
N CYS A 420 -1.19 1.52 0.62
CA CYS A 420 -2.00 1.98 1.73
C CYS A 420 -2.67 3.33 1.45
N VAL A 421 -1.86 4.35 1.15
CA VAL A 421 -2.28 5.76 1.15
C VAL A 421 -1.63 6.62 0.05
N SER A 422 -0.81 6.03 -0.82
CA SER A 422 0.01 6.79 -1.78
C SER A 422 -0.69 6.96 -3.12
N PRO A 423 -1.16 8.15 -3.48
CA PRO A 423 -1.79 8.37 -4.78
C PRO A 423 -0.75 8.47 -5.91
N MET A 424 -1.08 7.92 -7.08
CA MET A 424 -0.27 8.06 -8.30
C MET A 424 -1.08 7.87 -9.57
N ILE A 425 -0.72 8.57 -10.62
CA ILE A 425 -1.36 8.45 -11.95
C ILE A 425 -1.00 7.09 -12.55
N VAL A 426 -2.02 6.31 -12.90
CA VAL A 426 -1.87 4.95 -13.41
C VAL A 426 -1.11 4.93 -14.74
N GLY A 427 -0.08 4.11 -14.83
CA GLY A 427 0.72 3.94 -16.04
C GLY A 427 1.61 5.12 -16.43
N LYS A 428 1.66 6.19 -15.63
CA LYS A 428 2.49 7.39 -15.87
C LYS A 428 3.46 7.70 -14.75
N GLN A 429 3.17 7.19 -13.56
CA GLN A 429 3.89 7.51 -12.34
C GLN A 429 4.36 6.23 -11.65
N MET A 430 5.52 6.28 -11.01
CA MET A 430 5.99 5.24 -10.12
C MET A 430 6.60 5.87 -8.87
N GLN A 431 6.63 5.12 -7.79
CA GLN A 431 7.23 5.57 -6.55
C GLN A 431 8.38 4.67 -6.10
N PHE A 432 9.51 5.28 -5.84
CA PHE A 432 10.58 4.66 -5.09
C PHE A 432 10.14 4.50 -3.63
N PHE A 433 9.77 3.27 -3.27
CA PHE A 433 9.24 2.99 -1.94
C PHE A 433 10.29 3.27 -0.86
N GLY A 434 9.84 3.96 0.19
CA GLY A 434 10.69 4.35 1.30
C GLY A 434 10.54 3.45 2.52
N ALA A 435 11.09 3.94 3.60
CA ALA A 435 11.04 3.37 4.93
C ALA A 435 10.28 4.32 5.87
N ARG A 436 10.59 4.27 7.16
CA ARG A 436 10.09 5.25 8.14
C ARG A 436 11.24 5.73 9.00
N ALA A 437 11.32 7.05 9.14
CA ALA A 437 12.17 7.73 10.10
C ALA A 437 11.40 7.90 11.43
N ASN A 438 11.97 7.41 12.52
CA ASN A 438 11.35 7.45 13.85
C ASN A 438 11.67 8.78 14.54
N LEU A 439 10.75 9.74 14.48
CA LEU A 439 10.94 11.08 15.05
C LEU A 439 11.04 11.08 16.57
N ALA A 440 10.30 10.22 17.26
CA ALA A 440 10.37 10.09 18.71
C ALA A 440 11.77 9.64 19.17
N LYS A 441 12.36 8.67 18.46
CA LYS A 441 13.72 8.21 18.75
C LYS A 441 14.77 9.26 18.38
N THR A 442 14.55 10.00 17.32
CA THR A 442 15.43 11.13 16.91
C THR A 442 15.46 12.22 17.97
N MET A 443 14.33 12.51 18.61
CA MET A 443 14.27 13.42 19.75
C MET A 443 15.08 12.91 20.96
N LEU A 444 15.01 11.59 21.26
CA LEU A 444 15.87 11.01 22.30
C LEU A 444 17.36 11.15 21.97
N TYR A 445 17.75 11.03 20.69
CA TYR A 445 19.13 11.30 20.26
C TYR A 445 19.51 12.78 20.46
N ALA A 446 18.59 13.70 20.20
CA ALA A 446 18.81 15.13 20.45
C ALA A 446 19.07 15.41 21.94
N ILE A 447 18.36 14.74 22.84
CA ILE A 447 18.56 14.85 24.30
C ILE A 447 19.87 14.17 24.74
N ASN A 448 20.23 13.04 24.13
CA ASN A 448 21.33 12.16 24.52
C ASN A 448 22.61 12.36 23.68
N GLY A 449 22.74 13.47 22.92
CA GLY A 449 23.96 13.74 22.16
C GLY A 449 24.29 12.68 21.09
N GLY A 450 23.27 12.06 20.50
CA GLY A 450 23.39 11.03 19.47
C GLY A 450 23.57 9.59 19.98
N MET A 451 23.56 9.38 21.30
CA MET A 451 23.61 8.04 21.90
C MET A 451 22.23 7.38 21.81
N ASP A 452 22.23 6.10 21.44
CA ASP A 452 21.02 5.28 21.49
C ASP A 452 20.74 4.84 22.93
N GLU A 453 19.57 5.17 23.43
CA GLU A 453 19.16 4.96 24.83
C GLU A 453 19.00 3.48 25.19
N LYS A 454 18.82 2.60 24.19
CA LYS A 454 18.66 1.14 24.40
C LYS A 454 19.91 0.34 24.05
N LEU A 455 20.55 0.63 22.93
CA LEU A 455 21.72 -0.11 22.46
C LEU A 455 23.02 0.38 23.09
N LYS A 456 23.01 1.57 23.73
CA LYS A 456 24.19 2.20 24.33
C LYS A 456 25.36 2.37 23.34
N ILE A 457 25.05 2.70 22.10
CA ILE A 457 26.03 2.99 21.06
C ILE A 457 25.79 4.39 20.46
N GLN A 458 26.84 5.00 19.96
CA GLN A 458 26.72 6.24 19.18
C GLN A 458 26.10 5.92 17.82
N VAL A 459 24.90 6.44 17.54
CA VAL A 459 24.19 6.28 16.28
C VAL A 459 24.15 7.59 15.50
N GLY A 460 23.72 8.66 16.14
CA GLY A 460 23.71 10.00 15.55
C GLY A 460 25.04 10.75 15.71
N PRO A 461 25.14 11.97 15.16
CA PRO A 461 26.29 12.83 15.38
C PRO A 461 26.58 12.99 16.89
N LYS A 462 27.85 12.92 17.26
CA LYS A 462 28.25 13.14 18.65
C LYS A 462 28.15 14.63 18.98
N THR A 463 27.22 14.95 19.88
CA THR A 463 27.04 16.30 20.44
C THR A 463 27.05 16.23 21.96
N GLU A 464 27.03 17.36 22.64
CA GLU A 464 26.83 17.37 24.08
C GLU A 464 25.42 16.94 24.45
N MET A 465 25.30 16.08 25.45
CA MET A 465 24.00 15.73 26.03
C MET A 465 23.40 16.93 26.74
N VAL A 466 22.06 17.01 26.77
CA VAL A 466 21.39 18.04 27.58
C VAL A 466 21.70 17.78 29.05
N LYS A 467 22.19 18.78 29.78
CA LYS A 467 22.64 18.65 31.18
C LYS A 467 21.71 19.34 32.19
N SER A 468 20.74 20.13 31.69
CA SER A 468 19.79 20.85 32.55
C SER A 468 18.98 19.88 33.43
N GLU A 469 18.57 20.35 34.59
CA GLU A 469 17.72 19.58 35.51
C GLU A 469 16.34 19.32 34.88
N TYR A 470 15.79 20.31 34.22
CA TYR A 470 14.56 20.22 33.42
C TYR A 470 14.88 20.50 31.96
N LEU A 471 14.18 19.81 31.06
CA LEU A 471 14.31 20.04 29.63
C LEU A 471 13.72 21.39 29.24
N ASP A 472 14.47 22.17 28.44
CA ASP A 472 13.99 23.40 27.83
C ASP A 472 13.50 23.12 26.40
N TYR A 473 12.32 23.65 26.07
CA TYR A 473 11.67 23.40 24.78
C TYR A 473 12.52 23.91 23.60
N ASN A 474 13.08 25.11 23.71
CA ASN A 474 13.85 25.70 22.60
C ASN A 474 15.17 24.96 22.41
N ASP A 475 15.89 24.62 23.49
CA ASP A 475 17.13 23.82 23.41
C ASP A 475 16.87 22.46 22.77
N VAL A 476 15.80 21.74 23.19
CA VAL A 476 15.46 20.44 22.62
C VAL A 476 15.05 20.57 21.15
N MET A 477 14.30 21.61 20.77
CA MET A 477 13.88 21.85 19.37
C MET A 477 15.07 22.17 18.46
N ASP A 478 15.99 23.02 18.90
CA ASP A 478 17.20 23.37 18.13
C ASP A 478 18.09 22.14 17.90
N ARG A 479 18.26 21.30 18.93
CA ARG A 479 18.98 20.03 18.82
C ARG A 479 18.26 19.04 17.91
N LEU A 480 16.94 18.89 18.06
CA LEU A 480 16.13 18.02 17.22
C LEU A 480 16.22 18.45 15.75
N ASP A 481 16.17 19.73 15.46
CA ASP A 481 16.34 20.26 14.11
C ASP A 481 17.66 19.83 13.47
N HIS A 482 18.76 19.91 14.23
CA HIS A 482 20.07 19.42 13.79
C HIS A 482 20.08 17.90 13.54
N PHE A 483 19.47 17.11 14.43
CA PHE A 483 19.39 15.65 14.26
C PHE A 483 18.46 15.23 13.11
N MET A 484 17.42 16.01 12.83
CA MET A 484 16.59 15.82 11.63
C MET A 484 17.38 16.05 10.32
N ASP A 485 18.29 17.01 10.27
CA ASP A 485 19.17 17.20 9.10
C ASP A 485 20.08 15.99 8.86
N TRP A 486 20.65 15.45 9.92
CA TRP A 486 21.45 14.23 9.86
C TRP A 486 20.60 13.03 9.42
N LEU A 487 19.44 12.83 10.05
CA LEU A 487 18.55 11.73 9.74
C LEU A 487 18.07 11.77 8.29
N ALA A 488 17.68 12.93 7.78
CA ALA A 488 17.28 13.12 6.40
C ALA A 488 18.38 12.68 5.42
N LYS A 489 19.66 13.06 5.70
CA LYS A 489 20.82 12.64 4.88
C LYS A 489 21.01 11.13 4.87
N GLN A 490 20.98 10.46 6.04
CA GLN A 490 21.13 9.01 6.13
C GLN A 490 19.97 8.30 5.41
N TYR A 491 18.77 8.81 5.57
CA TYR A 491 17.56 8.25 4.99
C TYR A 491 17.58 8.31 3.45
N VAL A 492 17.80 9.51 2.89
CA VAL A 492 17.85 9.68 1.43
C VAL A 492 19.04 8.93 0.82
N ALA A 493 20.20 8.90 1.49
CA ALA A 493 21.34 8.12 1.02
C ALA A 493 21.02 6.62 0.95
N ALA A 494 20.37 6.06 1.97
CA ALA A 494 19.94 4.66 1.97
C ALA A 494 18.96 4.36 0.82
N LEU A 495 17.97 5.24 0.60
CA LEU A 495 17.00 5.07 -0.49
C LEU A 495 17.65 5.18 -1.88
N ASN A 496 18.57 6.12 -2.07
CA ASN A 496 19.32 6.25 -3.33
C ASN A 496 20.08 4.96 -3.67
N ILE A 497 20.77 4.37 -2.69
CA ILE A 497 21.49 3.11 -2.84
C ILE A 497 20.52 1.98 -3.22
N ILE A 498 19.42 1.83 -2.48
CA ILE A 498 18.44 0.78 -2.70
C ILE A 498 17.85 0.87 -4.11
N HIS A 499 17.40 2.03 -4.53
CA HIS A 499 16.71 2.19 -5.82
C HIS A 499 17.65 2.10 -7.02
N TYR A 500 18.92 2.51 -6.86
CA TYR A 500 19.95 2.22 -7.84
C TYR A 500 20.16 0.70 -8.01
N MET A 501 20.23 -0.04 -6.90
CA MET A 501 20.45 -1.49 -6.94
C MET A 501 19.26 -2.25 -7.49
N HIS A 502 18.01 -1.76 -7.25
CA HIS A 502 16.82 -2.31 -7.89
C HIS A 502 16.88 -2.15 -9.41
N ASP A 503 17.15 -0.97 -9.92
CA ASP A 503 17.28 -0.74 -11.36
C ASP A 503 18.36 -1.61 -11.99
N LYS A 504 19.46 -1.85 -11.27
CA LYS A 504 20.60 -2.61 -11.77
C LYS A 504 20.41 -4.13 -11.77
N TYR A 505 19.77 -4.69 -10.74
CA TYR A 505 19.71 -6.13 -10.53
C TYR A 505 18.31 -6.72 -10.50
N SER A 506 17.27 -5.89 -10.46
CA SER A 506 15.90 -6.31 -10.22
C SER A 506 14.88 -5.38 -10.89
N TYR A 507 15.15 -5.00 -12.15
CA TYR A 507 14.28 -4.11 -12.90
C TYR A 507 12.89 -4.73 -13.11
N GLU A 508 11.85 -3.96 -12.88
CA GLU A 508 10.45 -4.40 -12.92
C GLU A 508 9.86 -4.31 -14.34
N ALA A 509 10.43 -5.06 -15.27
CA ALA A 509 10.12 -4.95 -16.70
C ALA A 509 8.64 -5.15 -17.04
N SER A 510 7.96 -6.11 -16.40
CA SER A 510 6.56 -6.41 -16.68
C SER A 510 5.60 -5.30 -16.25
N LEU A 511 5.90 -4.61 -15.14
CA LEU A 511 5.13 -3.44 -14.70
C LEU A 511 5.41 -2.23 -15.58
N MET A 512 6.71 -1.98 -15.84
CA MET A 512 7.15 -0.81 -16.61
C MET A 512 6.79 -0.92 -18.09
N ALA A 513 6.57 -2.13 -18.61
CA ALA A 513 6.02 -2.33 -19.96
C ALA A 513 4.61 -1.72 -20.12
N LEU A 514 3.89 -1.57 -19.02
CA LEU A 514 2.53 -1.01 -18.97
C LEU A 514 2.52 0.45 -18.50
N HIS A 515 3.66 1.13 -18.63
CA HIS A 515 3.82 2.57 -18.40
C HIS A 515 4.16 3.31 -19.69
N ASP A 516 3.93 4.62 -19.68
CA ASP A 516 4.45 5.52 -20.68
C ASP A 516 6.00 5.50 -20.65
N ARG A 517 6.65 5.90 -21.73
CA ARG A 517 8.11 5.93 -21.82
C ARG A 517 8.73 6.86 -20.76
N ASP A 518 8.17 8.04 -20.63
CA ASP A 518 8.67 9.09 -19.74
C ASP A 518 7.88 9.05 -18.42
N VAL A 519 8.44 8.33 -17.44
CA VAL A 519 7.78 8.07 -16.16
C VAL A 519 8.12 9.15 -15.15
N TYR A 520 7.11 9.75 -14.54
CA TYR A 520 7.28 10.63 -13.39
C TYR A 520 7.61 9.80 -12.14
N ARG A 521 8.73 10.13 -11.48
CA ARG A 521 9.21 9.37 -10.30
C ARG A 521 9.08 10.17 -9.03
N THR A 522 8.52 9.55 -8.00
CA THR A 522 8.54 10.06 -6.63
C THR A 522 9.41 9.16 -5.74
N MET A 523 9.87 9.70 -4.60
CA MET A 523 10.59 8.95 -3.58
C MET A 523 9.89 9.15 -2.24
N ALA A 524 9.35 8.07 -1.69
CA ALA A 524 8.59 8.10 -0.44
C ALA A 524 9.52 8.15 0.78
N CYS A 525 9.36 9.17 1.61
CA CYS A 525 10.14 9.38 2.84
C CYS A 525 9.19 9.43 4.04
N GLY A 526 8.73 8.27 4.52
CA GLY A 526 7.76 8.20 5.62
C GLY A 526 8.34 8.53 6.99
N ILE A 527 7.49 9.01 7.88
CA ILE A 527 7.79 9.24 9.31
C ILE A 527 6.90 8.37 10.20
N ALA A 528 7.43 8.03 11.37
CA ALA A 528 6.74 7.31 12.44
C ALA A 528 6.93 8.02 13.78
N GLY A 529 6.00 7.81 14.71
CA GLY A 529 6.07 8.37 16.05
C GLY A 529 5.72 9.85 16.14
N LEU A 530 4.93 10.37 15.19
CA LEU A 530 4.53 11.77 15.18
C LEU A 530 3.82 12.18 16.47
N SER A 531 2.79 11.44 16.90
CA SER A 531 2.03 11.74 18.11
C SER A 531 2.90 11.68 19.37
N VAL A 532 3.83 10.71 19.47
CA VAL A 532 4.77 10.58 20.58
C VAL A 532 5.73 11.77 20.63
N ALA A 533 6.28 12.18 19.47
CA ALA A 533 7.18 13.32 19.40
C ALA A 533 6.45 14.63 19.72
N ALA A 534 5.24 14.83 19.19
CA ALA A 534 4.43 16.01 19.45
C ALA A 534 4.03 16.12 20.94
N ASP A 535 3.55 15.03 21.52
CA ASP A 535 3.18 14.97 22.95
C ASP A 535 4.38 15.18 23.85
N SER A 536 5.55 14.61 23.51
CA SER A 536 6.80 14.81 24.27
C SER A 536 7.25 16.26 24.25
N LEU A 537 7.22 16.91 23.07
CA LEU A 537 7.54 18.34 22.96
C LEU A 537 6.50 19.21 23.65
N SER A 538 5.22 18.82 23.62
CA SER A 538 4.17 19.49 24.39
C SER A 538 4.40 19.37 25.89
N ALA A 539 4.79 18.19 26.40
CA ALA A 539 5.13 18.01 27.80
C ALA A 539 6.32 18.89 28.21
N ILE A 540 7.38 18.93 27.40
CA ILE A 540 8.55 19.78 27.66
C ILE A 540 8.17 21.27 27.65
N LYS A 541 7.23 21.69 26.79
CA LYS A 541 6.80 23.09 26.66
C LYS A 541 5.85 23.57 27.74
N TYR A 542 4.94 22.73 28.18
CA TYR A 542 3.81 23.13 29.04
C TYR A 542 3.82 22.53 30.43
N ALA A 543 4.62 21.51 30.67
CA ALA A 543 4.89 20.93 32.00
C ALA A 543 6.39 21.07 32.35
N LYS A 544 6.81 20.47 33.45
CA LYS A 544 8.23 20.35 33.81
C LYS A 544 8.66 18.91 33.59
N VAL A 545 9.60 18.67 32.71
CA VAL A 545 10.12 17.35 32.40
C VAL A 545 11.56 17.23 32.88
N LYS A 546 11.79 16.35 33.83
CA LYS A 546 13.11 16.06 34.42
C LYS A 546 13.63 14.74 33.85
N PRO A 547 14.75 14.74 33.08
CA PRO A 547 15.35 13.49 32.62
C PRO A 547 16.06 12.75 33.75
N ILE A 548 15.77 11.45 33.87
CA ILE A 548 16.49 10.52 34.74
C ILE A 548 17.60 9.87 33.90
N ARG A 549 18.87 10.01 34.36
CA ARG A 549 20.04 9.58 33.59
C ARG A 549 20.69 8.36 34.25
N ASP A 550 21.28 7.51 33.41
CA ASP A 550 22.14 6.42 33.87
C ASP A 550 23.58 6.90 34.19
N GLU A 551 24.45 5.95 34.50
CA GLU A 551 25.87 6.20 34.89
C GLU A 551 26.67 6.88 33.75
N ASP A 552 26.26 6.65 32.50
CA ASP A 552 26.87 7.27 31.29
C ASP A 552 26.27 8.64 30.95
N GLY A 553 25.29 9.12 31.72
CA GLY A 553 24.61 10.38 31.55
C GLY A 553 23.48 10.33 30.51
N VAL A 554 23.15 9.16 29.96
CA VAL A 554 22.07 8.96 28.99
C VAL A 554 20.73 9.04 29.71
N ALA A 555 19.82 9.90 29.23
CA ALA A 555 18.44 9.95 29.73
C ALA A 555 17.70 8.65 29.36
N ILE A 556 17.30 7.89 30.37
CA ILE A 556 16.62 6.59 30.23
C ILE A 556 15.18 6.62 30.72
N ASP A 557 14.79 7.65 31.51
CA ASP A 557 13.42 7.87 31.96
C ASP A 557 13.16 9.37 32.17
N PHE A 558 11.91 9.74 32.39
CA PHE A 558 11.49 11.12 32.56
C PHE A 558 10.42 11.24 33.63
N GLU A 559 10.62 12.18 34.56
CA GLU A 559 9.61 12.62 35.54
C GLU A 559 8.88 13.84 34.97
N ILE A 560 7.55 13.82 35.02
CA ILE A 560 6.71 14.89 34.47
C ILE A 560 5.91 15.49 35.63
N GLU A 561 6.08 16.78 35.86
CA GLU A 561 5.33 17.57 36.85
C GLU A 561 4.42 18.56 36.12
N GLY A 562 3.12 18.40 36.27
CA GLY A 562 2.10 19.25 35.67
C GLY A 562 1.36 18.56 34.52
N GLU A 563 0.39 19.26 33.95
CA GLU A 563 -0.44 18.81 32.82
C GLU A 563 0.04 19.47 31.54
N TYR A 564 -0.15 18.79 30.40
CA TYR A 564 0.20 19.28 29.08
C TYR A 564 -0.82 18.86 28.04
N PRO A 565 -1.01 19.64 26.94
CA PRO A 565 -1.89 19.28 25.85
C PRO A 565 -1.41 17.99 25.15
N GLN A 566 -2.35 17.08 24.85
CA GLN A 566 -2.08 15.83 24.14
C GLN A 566 -2.76 15.84 22.77
N PHE A 567 -2.05 15.36 21.76
CA PHE A 567 -2.53 15.27 20.38
C PHE A 567 -3.77 14.39 20.26
N GLY A 568 -4.72 14.81 19.39
CA GLY A 568 -6.00 14.13 19.20
C GLY A 568 -7.16 14.73 19.98
N ASN A 569 -6.99 15.91 20.55
CA ASN A 569 -8.03 16.60 21.33
C ASN A 569 -8.43 17.97 20.74
N ASN A 570 -8.11 18.22 19.50
CA ASN A 570 -8.34 19.50 18.82
C ASN A 570 -7.77 20.70 19.60
N ASP A 571 -6.56 20.53 20.13
CA ASP A 571 -5.85 21.56 20.88
C ASP A 571 -4.69 22.12 20.04
N ALA A 572 -4.82 23.35 19.58
CA ALA A 572 -3.84 23.98 18.70
C ALA A 572 -2.43 24.01 19.30
N ARG A 573 -2.28 24.05 20.64
CA ARG A 573 -0.96 24.08 21.30
C ARG A 573 -0.10 22.86 20.99
N VAL A 574 -0.68 21.67 20.77
CA VAL A 574 0.03 20.45 20.40
C VAL A 574 -0.16 20.08 18.93
N ASP A 575 -1.34 20.37 18.35
CA ASP A 575 -1.60 20.14 16.92
C ASP A 575 -0.61 20.91 16.05
N ASP A 576 -0.30 22.18 16.39
CA ASP A 576 0.68 23.01 15.69
C ASP A 576 2.11 22.44 15.78
N ILE A 577 2.48 21.81 16.90
CA ILE A 577 3.75 21.10 17.05
C ILE A 577 3.81 19.90 16.09
N ALA A 578 2.74 19.12 15.99
CA ALA A 578 2.67 18.00 15.06
C ALA A 578 2.79 18.47 13.59
N CYS A 579 2.09 19.54 13.23
CA CYS A 579 2.18 20.15 11.89
C CYS A 579 3.59 20.65 11.59
N ASP A 580 4.24 21.35 12.51
CA ASP A 580 5.64 21.85 12.36
C ASP A 580 6.62 20.69 12.15
N LEU A 581 6.48 19.57 12.87
CA LEU A 581 7.33 18.40 12.71
C LEU A 581 7.23 17.80 11.28
N VAL A 582 6.01 17.68 10.75
CA VAL A 582 5.77 17.17 9.39
C VAL A 582 6.40 18.09 8.34
N GLU A 583 6.12 19.38 8.43
CA GLU A 583 6.65 20.38 7.50
C GLU A 583 8.17 20.49 7.57
N ARG A 584 8.73 20.58 8.76
CA ARG A 584 10.15 20.76 9.03
C ARG A 584 10.98 19.61 8.48
N PHE A 585 10.58 18.36 8.73
CA PHE A 585 11.31 17.19 8.24
C PHE A 585 11.25 17.09 6.71
N MET A 586 10.08 17.34 6.10
CA MET A 586 9.95 17.35 4.64
C MET A 586 10.83 18.42 3.98
N LYS A 587 10.89 19.62 4.51
CA LYS A 587 11.76 20.71 4.01
C LYS A 587 13.25 20.33 4.05
N LYS A 588 13.68 19.49 4.99
CA LYS A 588 15.05 18.98 5.04
C LYS A 588 15.33 17.94 3.96
N ILE A 589 14.38 17.03 3.74
CA ILE A 589 14.46 16.01 2.69
C ILE A 589 14.51 16.66 1.30
N GLN A 590 13.68 17.67 1.04
CA GLN A 590 13.60 18.35 -0.25
C GLN A 590 14.92 19.05 -0.68
N LYS A 591 15.84 19.31 0.25
CA LYS A 591 17.16 19.87 -0.06
C LYS A 591 18.16 18.85 -0.62
N LEU A 592 17.82 17.57 -0.58
CA LEU A 592 18.73 16.48 -0.91
C LEU A 592 18.48 15.94 -2.32
N ASN A 593 19.56 15.57 -2.99
CA ASN A 593 19.48 14.95 -4.31
C ASN A 593 19.01 13.51 -4.22
N THR A 594 18.05 13.15 -5.06
CA THR A 594 17.46 11.84 -5.15
C THR A 594 17.89 11.10 -6.42
N TYR A 595 17.91 9.78 -6.35
CA TYR A 595 18.23 8.94 -7.50
C TYR A 595 17.24 9.21 -8.67
N ARG A 596 17.78 9.40 -9.88
CA ARG A 596 17.04 9.73 -11.11
C ARG A 596 16.17 10.99 -11.00
N GLY A 597 16.51 11.91 -10.10
CA GLY A 597 15.74 13.14 -9.91
C GLY A 597 14.31 12.92 -9.41
N ALA A 598 14.04 11.82 -8.71
CA ALA A 598 12.73 11.56 -8.15
C ALA A 598 12.29 12.65 -7.18
N VAL A 599 11.05 13.10 -7.29
CA VAL A 599 10.50 14.10 -6.38
C VAL A 599 10.24 13.45 -5.02
N ALA A 600 10.88 13.97 -3.98
CA ALA A 600 10.65 13.46 -2.62
C ALA A 600 9.23 13.77 -2.16
N THR A 601 8.59 12.78 -1.55
CA THR A 601 7.29 12.88 -0.88
C THR A 601 7.40 12.33 0.54
N GLN A 602 6.47 12.68 1.41
CA GLN A 602 6.45 12.21 2.79
C GLN A 602 5.09 11.58 3.12
N SER A 603 5.11 10.55 3.95
CA SER A 603 3.91 9.98 4.56
C SER A 603 3.99 9.96 6.08
N VAL A 604 2.83 10.01 6.73
CA VAL A 604 2.65 9.72 8.16
C VAL A 604 1.96 8.37 8.26
N LEU A 605 2.75 7.30 8.34
CA LEU A 605 2.27 5.93 8.23
C LEU A 605 3.21 4.96 8.97
N THR A 606 2.68 4.05 9.78
CA THR A 606 3.48 3.03 10.49
C THR A 606 3.27 1.61 10.00
N ILE A 607 2.19 1.34 9.26
CA ILE A 607 1.74 -0.03 8.98
C ILE A 607 1.46 -0.74 10.34
N THR A 608 1.71 -2.04 10.48
CA THR A 608 1.68 -2.76 11.78
C THR A 608 2.97 -2.60 12.58
N SER A 609 3.93 -1.85 12.05
CA SER A 609 5.25 -1.68 12.66
C SER A 609 5.25 -0.74 13.88
N ASN A 610 4.10 -0.13 14.24
CA ASN A 610 3.96 0.70 15.44
C ASN A 610 4.40 -0.05 16.71
N VAL A 611 4.16 -1.36 16.80
CA VAL A 611 4.64 -2.23 17.88
C VAL A 611 6.17 -2.34 17.86
N VAL A 612 6.77 -2.52 16.67
CA VAL A 612 8.23 -2.63 16.50
C VAL A 612 8.93 -1.32 16.85
N TYR A 613 8.37 -0.17 16.44
CA TYR A 613 8.91 1.14 16.84
C TYR A 613 8.87 1.31 18.36
N GLY A 614 7.77 0.93 19.01
CA GLY A 614 7.65 0.96 20.46
C GLY A 614 8.70 0.12 21.16
N LYS A 615 8.93 -1.11 20.68
CA LYS A 615 9.97 -2.03 21.22
C LYS A 615 11.38 -1.47 21.08
N LYS A 616 11.68 -0.76 20.00
CA LYS A 616 13.01 -0.19 19.72
C LYS A 616 13.24 1.18 20.36
N THR A 617 12.22 1.82 20.92
CA THR A 617 12.30 3.16 21.53
C THR A 617 12.19 3.07 23.04
N GLY A 618 13.08 3.77 23.76
CA GLY A 618 13.09 3.90 25.21
C GLY A 618 11.89 4.67 25.76
N ASN A 619 11.89 4.98 27.07
CA ASN A 619 10.91 5.89 27.65
C ASN A 619 11.00 7.27 27.00
N THR A 620 9.87 7.96 26.87
CA THR A 620 9.79 9.25 26.19
C THR A 620 9.23 10.34 27.10
N PRO A 621 9.56 11.62 26.87
CA PRO A 621 9.17 12.74 27.73
C PRO A 621 7.66 12.94 27.93
N ASP A 622 6.83 12.31 27.10
CA ASP A 622 5.37 12.28 27.23
C ASP A 622 4.85 11.20 28.21
N GLY A 623 5.74 10.48 28.88
CA GLY A 623 5.39 9.39 29.80
C GLY A 623 5.13 8.04 29.14
N ARG A 624 5.29 7.89 27.81
CA ARG A 624 5.23 6.58 27.15
C ARG A 624 6.38 5.69 27.64
N ARG A 625 6.08 4.48 28.06
CA ARG A 625 7.06 3.52 28.54
C ARG A 625 7.73 2.74 27.39
N ALA A 626 8.99 2.39 27.61
CA ALA A 626 9.75 1.55 26.67
C ALA A 626 9.00 0.25 26.37
N GLY A 627 8.89 -0.10 25.09
CA GLY A 627 8.15 -1.26 24.64
C GLY A 627 6.67 -1.00 24.34
N ALA A 628 6.06 0.06 24.86
CA ALA A 628 4.68 0.41 24.53
C ALA A 628 4.58 0.79 23.03
N PRO A 629 3.60 0.25 22.28
CA PRO A 629 3.39 0.60 20.88
C PRO A 629 3.21 2.10 20.66
N PHE A 630 3.59 2.59 19.48
CA PHE A 630 3.23 3.94 19.04
C PHE A 630 1.76 3.99 18.58
N GLY A 631 1.15 5.17 18.58
CA GLY A 631 -0.06 5.39 17.81
C GLY A 631 0.17 5.04 16.33
N PRO A 632 -0.69 4.25 15.68
CA PRO A 632 -0.48 3.83 14.30
C PRO A 632 -0.67 5.01 13.33
N GLY A 633 0.29 5.25 12.46
CA GLY A 633 0.26 6.36 11.50
C GLY A 633 0.16 7.73 12.19
N ALA A 634 -0.87 8.48 11.85
CA ALA A 634 -1.18 9.79 12.43
C ALA A 634 -2.09 9.72 13.66
N ASN A 635 -2.43 8.53 14.15
CA ASN A 635 -3.28 8.37 15.31
C ASN A 635 -2.65 9.01 16.57
N PRO A 636 -3.46 9.58 17.44
CA PRO A 636 -3.06 9.85 18.81
C PRO A 636 -2.54 8.59 19.50
N MET A 637 -1.78 8.76 20.56
CA MET A 637 -1.42 7.65 21.44
C MET A 637 -2.68 7.09 22.12
N HIS A 638 -2.72 5.77 22.29
CA HIS A 638 -3.88 5.08 22.85
C HIS A 638 -4.34 5.69 24.16
N GLY A 639 -5.64 6.02 24.24
CA GLY A 639 -6.29 6.58 25.42
C GLY A 639 -6.01 8.06 25.69
N ARG A 640 -5.32 8.77 24.79
CA ARG A 640 -5.05 10.21 24.94
C ARG A 640 -6.07 11.11 24.27
N ASP A 641 -6.80 10.61 23.28
CA ASP A 641 -7.88 11.30 22.54
C ASP A 641 -9.20 11.24 23.34
N GLN A 642 -9.26 12.04 24.40
CA GLN A 642 -10.34 11.99 25.40
C GLN A 642 -11.54 12.89 25.09
N LYS A 643 -11.43 13.80 24.10
CA LYS A 643 -12.49 14.75 23.74
C LYS A 643 -13.45 14.24 22.65
N GLY A 644 -13.44 12.94 22.38
CA GLY A 644 -14.35 12.27 21.45
C GLY A 644 -13.87 12.23 20.00
N ALA A 645 -14.67 11.58 19.14
CA ALA A 645 -14.34 11.29 17.75
C ALA A 645 -14.01 12.53 16.94
N VAL A 646 -14.88 13.53 16.97
CA VAL A 646 -14.74 14.75 16.16
C VAL A 646 -13.46 15.50 16.50
N ALA A 647 -13.08 15.57 17.79
CA ALA A 647 -11.84 16.23 18.20
C ALA A 647 -10.60 15.49 17.66
N SER A 648 -10.61 14.14 17.71
CA SER A 648 -9.51 13.31 17.19
C SER A 648 -9.37 13.44 15.67
N LEU A 649 -10.47 13.33 14.93
CA LEU A 649 -10.54 13.54 13.48
C LEU A 649 -10.03 14.93 13.09
N THR A 650 -10.45 15.98 13.83
CA THR A 650 -10.05 17.37 13.55
C THR A 650 -8.53 17.57 13.77
N SER A 651 -7.95 17.02 14.83
CA SER A 651 -6.49 17.11 15.04
C SER A 651 -5.71 16.51 13.88
N VAL A 652 -6.13 15.33 13.38
CA VAL A 652 -5.46 14.67 12.26
C VAL A 652 -5.70 15.43 10.94
N ALA A 653 -6.90 15.96 10.71
CA ALA A 653 -7.23 16.74 9.51
C ALA A 653 -6.43 18.06 9.37
N LYS A 654 -5.86 18.58 10.47
CA LYS A 654 -4.98 19.76 10.45
C LYS A 654 -3.58 19.46 9.91
N LEU A 655 -3.15 18.18 9.87
CA LEU A 655 -1.82 17.84 9.39
C LEU A 655 -1.63 18.26 7.92
N PRO A 656 -0.52 18.93 7.58
CA PRO A 656 -0.39 19.60 6.30
C PRO A 656 -0.15 18.59 5.16
N PHE A 657 -1.16 18.29 4.37
CA PHE A 657 -1.07 17.39 3.22
C PHE A 657 -0.05 17.88 2.18
N ALA A 658 0.12 19.19 2.02
CA ALA A 658 1.13 19.77 1.13
C ALA A 658 2.56 19.26 1.41
N TYR A 659 2.87 18.90 2.65
CA TYR A 659 4.15 18.33 3.08
C TYR A 659 4.09 16.80 3.33
N ALA A 660 2.96 16.17 3.13
CA ALA A 660 2.76 14.74 3.34
C ALA A 660 1.97 14.10 2.18
N LYS A 661 2.33 14.42 0.92
CA LYS A 661 1.63 13.98 -0.30
C LYS A 661 1.69 12.48 -0.57
N ASP A 662 2.50 11.75 0.17
CA ASP A 662 2.53 10.28 0.17
C ASP A 662 1.51 9.66 1.14
N GLY A 663 0.74 10.49 1.84
CA GLY A 663 -0.43 10.13 2.61
C GLY A 663 -0.30 10.25 4.13
N ILE A 664 -1.44 10.48 4.77
CA ILE A 664 -1.58 10.66 6.21
C ILE A 664 -2.55 9.61 6.73
N SER A 665 -2.02 8.48 7.21
CA SER A 665 -2.85 7.34 7.63
C SER A 665 -3.50 7.59 8.98
N TYR A 666 -4.83 7.52 9.02
CA TYR A 666 -5.61 7.55 10.26
C TYR A 666 -6.55 6.34 10.35
N THR A 667 -6.59 5.70 11.51
CA THR A 667 -7.47 4.57 11.79
C THR A 667 -8.43 4.92 12.90
N PHE A 668 -9.71 4.89 12.59
CA PHE A 668 -10.81 5.22 13.49
C PHE A 668 -11.59 3.96 13.85
N SER A 669 -11.79 3.73 15.15
CA SER A 669 -12.57 2.60 15.65
C SER A 669 -13.78 3.11 16.43
N ILE A 670 -14.96 2.63 16.06
CA ILE A 670 -16.24 3.05 16.67
C ILE A 670 -17.11 1.83 16.99
N VAL A 671 -17.81 1.88 18.11
CA VAL A 671 -18.80 0.85 18.43
C VAL A 671 -20.06 1.06 17.60
N PRO A 672 -20.74 -0.01 17.11
CA PRO A 672 -21.90 0.13 16.23
C PRO A 672 -23.00 1.02 16.79
N ASN A 673 -23.32 0.91 18.08
CA ASN A 673 -24.37 1.68 18.73
C ASN A 673 -24.10 3.20 18.79
N ALA A 674 -22.83 3.61 18.72
CA ALA A 674 -22.46 5.02 18.65
C ALA A 674 -22.84 5.67 17.32
N LEU A 675 -22.94 4.87 16.24
CA LEU A 675 -23.37 5.34 14.92
C LEU A 675 -24.90 5.49 14.83
N GLY A 676 -25.69 4.85 15.69
CA GLY A 676 -27.14 4.93 15.64
C GLY A 676 -27.84 3.66 16.10
N LYS A 677 -29.17 3.74 16.25
CA LYS A 677 -29.97 2.63 16.79
C LYS A 677 -30.32 1.55 15.76
N ASP A 678 -30.31 1.89 14.50
CA ASP A 678 -30.63 0.99 13.39
C ASP A 678 -29.65 1.21 12.22
N MET A 679 -29.65 0.28 11.27
CA MET A 679 -28.73 0.29 10.14
C MET A 679 -28.87 1.55 9.27
N GLU A 680 -30.06 2.08 9.06
CA GLU A 680 -30.25 3.27 8.24
C GLU A 680 -29.65 4.52 8.89
N ALA A 681 -29.84 4.66 10.21
CA ALA A 681 -29.19 5.73 10.98
C ALA A 681 -27.68 5.55 10.99
N GLN A 682 -27.18 4.34 11.19
CA GLN A 682 -25.75 4.04 11.20
C GLN A 682 -25.08 4.36 9.85
N LYS A 683 -25.69 3.98 8.74
CA LYS A 683 -25.22 4.31 7.39
C LYS A 683 -25.16 5.82 7.15
N ALA A 684 -26.24 6.52 7.51
CA ALA A 684 -26.32 7.96 7.32
C ALA A 684 -25.30 8.72 8.17
N ASN A 685 -25.14 8.33 9.44
CA ASN A 685 -24.20 8.96 10.36
C ASN A 685 -22.74 8.68 10.00
N LEU A 686 -22.41 7.47 9.58
CA LEU A 686 -21.05 7.17 9.11
C LEU A 686 -20.72 7.92 7.82
N ALA A 687 -21.65 7.99 6.86
CA ALA A 687 -21.45 8.76 5.63
C ALA A 687 -21.29 10.26 5.94
N GLY A 688 -22.11 10.81 6.86
CA GLY A 688 -21.99 12.20 7.29
C GLY A 688 -20.69 12.50 8.04
N LEU A 689 -20.20 11.56 8.85
CA LEU A 689 -18.90 11.67 9.51
C LEU A 689 -17.76 11.74 8.47
N MET A 690 -17.82 10.91 7.43
CA MET A 690 -16.84 10.92 6.34
C MET A 690 -16.93 12.23 5.52
N ASP A 691 -18.12 12.70 5.20
CA ASP A 691 -18.30 13.99 4.53
C ASP A 691 -17.67 15.13 5.36
N GLY A 692 -17.88 15.16 6.68
CA GLY A 692 -17.29 16.17 7.54
C GLY A 692 -15.76 16.06 7.69
N TYR A 693 -15.22 14.85 7.77
CA TYR A 693 -13.78 14.62 7.88
C TYR A 693 -13.02 14.98 6.59
N PHE A 694 -13.59 14.63 5.45
CA PHE A 694 -13.01 14.87 4.14
C PHE A 694 -13.39 16.22 3.51
N HIS A 695 -14.18 17.03 4.25
CA HIS A 695 -14.59 18.34 3.76
C HIS A 695 -13.38 19.20 3.38
N HIS A 696 -13.34 19.63 2.13
CA HIS A 696 -12.26 20.41 1.56
C HIS A 696 -12.82 21.69 0.90
N GLU A 697 -12.43 22.83 1.44
CA GLU A 697 -12.65 24.15 0.86
C GLU A 697 -11.34 24.91 0.75
N SER A 698 -11.34 26.03 0.01
CA SER A 698 -10.12 26.81 -0.31
C SER A 698 -9.27 27.21 0.89
N ASN A 699 -9.81 27.20 2.10
CA ASN A 699 -9.12 27.58 3.34
C ASN A 699 -9.11 26.46 4.40
N VAL A 700 -9.67 25.28 4.10
CA VAL A 700 -9.76 24.15 5.02
C VAL A 700 -9.33 22.89 4.26
N GLU A 701 -8.14 22.38 4.57
CA GLU A 701 -7.75 21.03 4.14
C GLU A 701 -8.45 20.04 5.06
N GLY A 702 -9.27 19.14 4.48
CA GLY A 702 -9.84 18.02 5.20
C GLY A 702 -8.80 16.92 5.45
N GLY A 703 -9.19 15.87 6.17
CA GLY A 703 -8.36 14.67 6.30
C GLY A 703 -8.05 14.05 4.93
N GLN A 704 -6.90 13.37 4.80
CA GLN A 704 -6.52 12.74 3.53
C GLN A 704 -7.01 11.30 3.45
N HIS A 705 -6.86 10.50 4.52
CA HIS A 705 -7.15 9.07 4.53
C HIS A 705 -7.88 8.65 5.80
N LEU A 706 -8.76 7.66 5.68
CA LEU A 706 -9.49 7.10 6.81
C LEU A 706 -9.66 5.58 6.69
N ASN A 707 -9.17 4.86 7.68
CA ASN A 707 -9.59 3.49 7.98
C ASN A 707 -10.75 3.52 8.99
N VAL A 708 -11.78 2.72 8.76
CA VAL A 708 -12.91 2.61 9.68
C VAL A 708 -13.05 1.17 10.16
N ASN A 709 -12.98 0.97 11.48
CA ASN A 709 -13.37 -0.27 12.15
C ASN A 709 -14.69 -0.04 12.88
N VAL A 710 -15.71 -0.84 12.56
CA VAL A 710 -16.99 -0.82 13.28
C VAL A 710 -17.12 -2.13 14.04
N MET A 711 -16.73 -2.14 15.29
CA MET A 711 -16.71 -3.33 16.14
C MET A 711 -16.62 -2.95 17.62
N ASN A 712 -16.77 -3.95 18.49
CA ASN A 712 -16.60 -3.77 19.93
C ASN A 712 -15.41 -4.61 20.45
N ARG A 713 -14.95 -4.23 21.63
CA ARG A 713 -13.78 -4.87 22.28
C ARG A 713 -14.05 -6.31 22.67
N GLU A 714 -15.28 -6.62 23.07
CA GLU A 714 -15.71 -7.96 23.51
C GLU A 714 -15.58 -8.97 22.36
N MET A 715 -15.95 -8.57 21.14
CA MET A 715 -15.80 -9.42 19.95
C MET A 715 -14.32 -9.74 19.66
N LEU A 716 -13.43 -8.77 19.83
CA LEU A 716 -11.99 -8.98 19.62
C LEU A 716 -11.39 -9.89 20.70
N LEU A 717 -11.83 -9.77 21.94
CA LEU A 717 -11.43 -10.66 23.03
C LEU A 717 -11.90 -12.10 22.76
N ASP A 718 -13.17 -12.29 22.34
CA ASP A 718 -13.67 -13.61 21.98
C ASP A 718 -12.92 -14.17 20.75
N ALA A 719 -12.60 -13.36 19.76
CA ALA A 719 -11.81 -13.79 18.61
C ALA A 719 -10.36 -14.18 18.96
N MET A 720 -9.78 -13.56 19.99
CA MET A 720 -8.45 -13.92 20.51
C MET A 720 -8.45 -15.27 21.23
N GLU A 721 -9.53 -15.59 21.93
CA GLU A 721 -9.73 -16.84 22.66
C GLU A 721 -10.25 -17.97 21.78
N ASN A 722 -11.13 -17.65 20.81
CA ASN A 722 -11.84 -18.61 19.95
C ASN A 722 -11.65 -18.26 18.45
N PRO A 723 -10.43 -18.29 17.92
CA PRO A 723 -10.12 -17.82 16.55
C PRO A 723 -10.90 -18.58 15.46
N GLU A 724 -11.27 -19.81 15.70
CA GLU A 724 -12.03 -20.64 14.75
C GLU A 724 -13.47 -20.15 14.50
N LYS A 725 -14.04 -19.36 15.42
CA LYS A 725 -15.34 -18.71 15.22
C LYS A 725 -15.27 -17.54 14.25
N TYR A 726 -14.08 -16.98 14.05
CA TYR A 726 -13.85 -15.74 13.30
C TYR A 726 -12.81 -15.90 12.18
N PRO A 727 -12.95 -16.86 11.27
CA PRO A 727 -11.90 -17.20 10.29
C PRO A 727 -11.60 -16.09 9.29
N GLN A 728 -12.53 -15.17 9.09
CA GLN A 728 -12.43 -14.06 8.14
C GLN A 728 -12.52 -12.69 8.82
N LEU A 729 -12.47 -12.61 10.15
CA LEU A 729 -12.50 -11.31 10.85
C LEU A 729 -11.38 -10.42 10.35
N THR A 730 -11.78 -9.37 9.67
CA THR A 730 -10.88 -8.38 9.08
C THR A 730 -10.84 -7.15 9.96
N ILE A 731 -9.64 -6.64 10.20
CA ILE A 731 -9.39 -5.45 10.99
C ILE A 731 -8.53 -4.46 10.19
N ARG A 732 -8.93 -3.19 10.22
CA ARG A 732 -8.13 -2.08 9.69
C ARG A 732 -7.05 -1.73 10.72
N VAL A 733 -5.80 -1.64 10.27
CA VAL A 733 -4.66 -1.42 11.17
C VAL A 733 -3.99 -0.07 10.98
N SER A 734 -3.41 0.20 9.84
CA SER A 734 -2.82 1.51 9.47
C SER A 734 -2.58 1.51 7.96
N GLY A 735 -3.49 2.10 7.20
CA GLY A 735 -3.44 2.16 5.74
C GLY A 735 -3.84 0.86 5.01
N TYR A 736 -4.06 -0.25 5.72
CA TYR A 736 -4.54 -1.51 5.15
C TYR A 736 -5.22 -2.36 6.21
N ALA A 737 -5.77 -3.50 5.79
CA ALA A 737 -6.41 -4.46 6.68
C ALA A 737 -5.59 -5.75 6.79
N VAL A 738 -5.84 -6.48 7.85
CA VAL A 738 -5.32 -7.83 8.08
C VAL A 738 -6.43 -8.72 8.64
N ARG A 739 -6.26 -10.03 8.55
CA ARG A 739 -7.06 -10.94 9.36
C ARG A 739 -6.61 -10.87 10.81
N PHE A 740 -7.55 -10.68 11.72
CA PHE A 740 -7.24 -10.58 13.14
C PHE A 740 -6.44 -11.79 13.65
N ASN A 741 -6.78 -12.99 13.15
CA ASN A 741 -6.10 -14.24 13.52
C ASN A 741 -4.68 -14.37 12.96
N SER A 742 -4.27 -13.56 11.97
CA SER A 742 -2.90 -13.53 11.45
C SER A 742 -1.96 -12.63 12.26
N LEU A 743 -2.52 -11.79 13.14
CA LEU A 743 -1.75 -10.94 14.04
C LEU A 743 -1.06 -11.76 15.13
N THR A 744 0.15 -11.34 15.52
CA THR A 744 0.76 -11.84 16.75
C THR A 744 -0.09 -11.43 17.96
N LYS A 745 0.01 -12.18 19.08
CA LYS A 745 -0.73 -11.83 20.30
C LYS A 745 -0.49 -10.40 20.80
N GLU A 746 0.73 -9.90 20.62
CA GLU A 746 1.07 -8.51 20.96
C GLU A 746 0.38 -7.51 20.05
N GLN A 747 0.30 -7.79 18.74
CA GLN A 747 -0.43 -6.96 17.80
C GLN A 747 -1.94 -7.02 18.02
N GLN A 748 -2.49 -8.20 18.34
CA GLN A 748 -3.89 -8.35 18.75
C GLN A 748 -4.19 -7.50 19.99
N GLN A 749 -3.31 -7.56 21.00
CA GLN A 749 -3.43 -6.76 22.21
C GLN A 749 -3.33 -5.26 21.91
N ASP A 750 -2.45 -4.82 21.01
CA ASP A 750 -2.37 -3.43 20.56
C ASP A 750 -3.71 -2.96 19.97
N VAL A 751 -4.32 -3.75 19.09
CA VAL A 751 -5.63 -3.43 18.50
C VAL A 751 -6.72 -3.35 19.57
N ILE A 752 -6.76 -4.26 20.52
CA ILE A 752 -7.75 -4.29 21.61
C ILE A 752 -7.60 -3.08 22.55
N THR A 753 -6.38 -2.55 22.69
CA THR A 753 -6.11 -1.39 23.56
C THR A 753 -6.33 -0.04 22.88
N ARG A 754 -6.55 -0.01 21.56
CA ARG A 754 -6.88 1.23 20.84
C ARG A 754 -8.17 1.85 21.37
N THR A 755 -8.31 3.14 21.17
CA THR A 755 -9.54 3.85 21.54
C THR A 755 -10.70 3.37 20.68
N PHE A 756 -11.77 2.92 21.34
CA PHE A 756 -13.06 2.64 20.70
C PHE A 756 -14.01 3.76 21.08
N THR A 757 -14.41 4.54 20.10
CA THR A 757 -15.31 5.68 20.32
C THR A 757 -16.71 5.16 20.64
N ALA A 758 -17.21 5.54 21.81
CA ALA A 758 -18.53 5.13 22.31
C ALA A 758 -19.63 6.16 22.02
N SER A 759 -19.27 7.35 21.54
CA SER A 759 -20.19 8.43 21.11
C SER A 759 -19.55 9.25 20.00
N LEU A 760 -20.35 9.77 19.10
CA LEU A 760 -19.92 10.71 18.07
C LEU A 760 -19.59 12.09 18.65
#